data_e25183c4ba5ad2340fee5271ab30d9e3
#
_entry.id   e25183c4ba5ad2340fee5271ab30d9e3
#
_cell.length_a   1.000
_cell.length_b   1.000
_cell.length_c   1.000
_cell.angle_alpha   90.00
_cell.angle_beta   90.00
_cell.angle_gamma   90.00
#
_symmetry.space_group_name_H-M   'P 1'
#
loop_
_entity.id
_entity.type
_entity.pdbx_description
1 polymer ?
#
loop_
_entity_poly.entity_id
_entity_poly.type
_entity_poly.pdbx_seq_one_letter_code
_entity_poly.pdbx_strand_id
1 'polypeptide(L)'
;MESLNKKTILSARDVEIQFSLRGDKLTAIRGCSLDLYEGETLAIVGESGSGKSVFTKSFLGMLDQNGSITGGSIMYEGNDLAKYTTEKEWRTIRGKKISMVMQDPMTSLNPLKKVGMQIQESIELHQGLDKAAAKAEAIRMLDIVGIPNPEVRYNQYPHEFSGGMRQRAVIAIAVACHPDILICDEPTTALDVTIQAQILDLIRKLQKNLGMTIIYITHDLGVVANVADRVAVMYAGQIVEIGMAEEIFYDAWHPYTWALLSALPQLGIKGEKLPTIDGTPPNLFNKITGDAFAPRNRQALAIDFKKEPPFFDVSPTHKAKTWYLDPRAPKVTQPESIKRLAQRMNEDFGSSLKHPHEDPNREAVIQVKDLQVTFGTGRKKFVAVDNVNFEIYRGETFSLVGESGSGKTTIGRAITRINPTTAGEILYKGRKINGKISKELDLEVIKGCQMIFQDPLASLNERAKVDYIVSEGILNHHLYKDEQDREDKVQQALKEVGLLPEFASRFPHEFSGGQRQRIGIARALIMQPEFIVADEPISALDVSIRAQVLNLLNDLKKSRGLTYLFIAHDLSVVRFISDRIAVIHKGRIVELSEAEELFRHPLHPYTKSLLSAVPNPDPAIERNKKLVVYDPSIHDYSTDKPQWVEIIPGHFVYGNEKELDGYREELAKKA
;
A
#
# COMPACT_ATOMS: atom_id res chain seq x y z
N MET A 1 -11.17 -28.24 -13.22
CA MET A 1 -11.62 -29.50 -12.61
C MET A 1 -10.59 -30.17 -11.69
N GLU A 2 -9.32 -29.77 -11.70
CA GLU A 2 -8.30 -30.34 -10.79
C GLU A 2 -8.40 -29.88 -9.31
N SER A 3 -9.12 -28.81 -9.02
CA SER A 3 -9.23 -28.27 -7.65
C SER A 3 -10.17 -29.02 -6.72
N LEU A 4 -11.06 -29.87 -7.23
CA LEU A 4 -12.08 -30.59 -6.44
C LEU A 4 -11.56 -31.83 -5.71
N ASN A 5 -10.30 -32.26 -5.95
CA ASN A 5 -9.72 -33.48 -5.34
C ASN A 5 -8.50 -33.21 -4.43
N LYS A 6 -8.26 -31.95 -4.03
CA LYS A 6 -7.15 -31.62 -3.14
C LYS A 6 -7.47 -32.01 -1.70
N LYS A 7 -6.50 -32.57 -0.98
CA LYS A 7 -6.59 -32.92 0.43
C LYS A 7 -6.71 -31.65 1.28
N THR A 8 -7.65 -31.62 2.19
CA THR A 8 -7.76 -30.56 3.21
C THR A 8 -6.64 -30.72 4.22
N ILE A 9 -5.79 -29.70 4.38
CA ILE A 9 -4.67 -29.69 5.33
C ILE A 9 -5.08 -29.06 6.66
N LEU A 10 -5.92 -28.01 6.62
CA LEU A 10 -6.47 -27.34 7.80
C LEU A 10 -7.96 -27.05 7.58
N SER A 11 -8.78 -27.27 8.59
CA SER A 11 -10.22 -27.02 8.54
C SER A 11 -10.67 -26.27 9.79
N ALA A 12 -11.12 -25.05 9.64
CA ALA A 12 -11.76 -24.25 10.69
C ALA A 12 -13.29 -24.35 10.53
N ARG A 13 -14.01 -24.50 11.63
CA ARG A 13 -15.47 -24.58 11.65
C ARG A 13 -16.04 -23.73 12.78
N ASP A 14 -16.88 -22.78 12.40
CA ASP A 14 -17.63 -21.90 13.30
C ASP A 14 -16.78 -21.26 14.40
N VAL A 15 -15.53 -20.89 14.04
CA VAL A 15 -14.57 -20.32 14.98
C VAL A 15 -15.06 -18.98 15.48
N GLU A 16 -15.14 -18.82 16.80
CA GLU A 16 -15.46 -17.58 17.48
C GLU A 16 -14.30 -17.16 18.38
N ILE A 17 -13.89 -15.88 18.29
CA ILE A 17 -12.78 -15.32 19.08
C ILE A 17 -13.26 -14.04 19.74
N GLN A 18 -13.09 -13.98 21.06
CA GLN A 18 -13.45 -12.83 21.88
C GLN A 18 -12.24 -12.25 22.61
N PHE A 19 -12.21 -10.91 22.75
CA PHE A 19 -11.26 -10.19 23.57
C PHE A 19 -11.96 -9.50 24.74
N SER A 20 -11.37 -9.58 25.92
CA SER A 20 -11.84 -8.88 27.10
C SER A 20 -11.15 -7.53 27.21
N LEU A 21 -11.90 -6.41 27.08
CA LEU A 21 -11.40 -5.05 27.09
C LEU A 21 -12.16 -4.21 28.10
N ARG A 22 -11.52 -3.80 29.20
CA ARG A 22 -12.10 -2.93 30.25
C ARG A 22 -13.45 -3.37 30.82
N GLY A 23 -13.69 -4.68 30.84
CA GLY A 23 -14.95 -5.27 31.33
C GLY A 23 -15.95 -5.63 30.25
N ASP A 24 -15.77 -5.14 29.03
CA ASP A 24 -16.60 -5.48 27.87
C ASP A 24 -15.97 -6.61 27.04
N LYS A 25 -16.79 -7.31 26.25
CA LYS A 25 -16.35 -8.36 25.34
C LYS A 25 -16.45 -7.88 23.89
N LEU A 26 -15.31 -7.87 23.20
CA LEU A 26 -15.22 -7.63 21.76
C LEU A 26 -15.23 -8.98 21.05
N THR A 27 -16.22 -9.26 20.22
CA THR A 27 -16.27 -10.47 19.38
C THR A 27 -15.59 -10.18 18.04
N ALA A 28 -14.29 -10.46 17.97
CA ALA A 28 -13.48 -10.16 16.79
C ALA A 28 -13.72 -11.13 15.63
N ILE A 29 -14.01 -12.40 15.92
CA ILE A 29 -14.37 -13.45 14.94
C ILE A 29 -15.70 -14.05 15.34
N ARG A 30 -16.64 -14.15 14.38
CA ARG A 30 -18.05 -14.44 14.60
C ARG A 30 -18.50 -15.67 13.79
N GLY A 31 -18.10 -16.88 14.19
CA GLY A 31 -18.49 -18.12 13.51
C GLY A 31 -17.85 -18.24 12.11
N CYS A 32 -16.52 -18.10 12.03
CA CYS A 32 -15.78 -18.17 10.79
C CYS A 32 -15.44 -19.61 10.43
N SER A 33 -15.75 -20.04 9.19
CA SER A 33 -15.45 -21.38 8.68
C SER A 33 -14.62 -21.31 7.41
N LEU A 34 -13.57 -22.15 7.31
CA LEU A 34 -12.62 -22.16 6.21
C LEU A 34 -11.97 -23.53 6.05
N ASP A 35 -11.86 -24.01 4.80
CA ASP A 35 -10.99 -25.13 4.42
C ASP A 35 -9.78 -24.62 3.68
N LEU A 36 -8.60 -25.11 4.04
CA LEU A 36 -7.33 -24.87 3.37
C LEU A 36 -6.86 -26.18 2.73
N TYR A 37 -6.55 -26.13 1.45
CA TYR A 37 -6.15 -27.31 0.68
C TYR A 37 -4.63 -27.36 0.50
N GLU A 38 -4.09 -28.60 0.44
CA GLU A 38 -2.66 -28.82 0.29
C GLU A 38 -2.09 -28.21 -1.01
N GLY A 39 -1.03 -27.43 -0.87
CA GLY A 39 -0.30 -26.79 -1.98
C GLY A 39 -1.00 -25.60 -2.63
N GLU A 40 -2.15 -25.12 -2.08
CA GLU A 40 -2.78 -23.88 -2.58
C GLU A 40 -2.21 -22.62 -1.94
N THR A 41 -2.40 -21.49 -2.62
CA THR A 41 -2.32 -20.16 -2.02
C THR A 41 -3.73 -19.61 -1.84
N LEU A 42 -4.17 -19.51 -0.58
CA LEU A 42 -5.43 -18.88 -0.20
C LEU A 42 -5.17 -17.44 0.23
N ALA A 43 -5.73 -16.46 -0.46
CA ALA A 43 -5.71 -15.07 -0.01
C ALA A 43 -6.90 -14.77 0.90
N ILE A 44 -6.65 -14.06 2.02
CA ILE A 44 -7.70 -13.49 2.88
C ILE A 44 -7.65 -11.98 2.76
N VAL A 45 -8.72 -11.37 2.23
CA VAL A 45 -8.80 -9.94 1.96
C VAL A 45 -9.92 -9.26 2.74
N GLY A 46 -9.81 -7.95 2.92
CA GLY A 46 -10.83 -7.13 3.60
C GLY A 46 -10.22 -5.88 4.24
N GLU A 47 -11.06 -4.97 4.71
CA GLU A 47 -10.63 -3.74 5.40
C GLU A 47 -9.86 -4.05 6.69
N SER A 48 -9.05 -3.09 7.17
CA SER A 48 -8.41 -3.18 8.49
C SER A 48 -9.47 -3.38 9.58
N GLY A 49 -9.14 -4.20 10.59
CA GLY A 49 -10.09 -4.56 11.64
C GLY A 49 -11.16 -5.58 11.23
N SER A 50 -11.17 -6.12 10.00
CA SER A 50 -12.11 -7.20 9.61
C SER A 50 -11.84 -8.54 10.29
N GLY A 51 -10.69 -8.71 10.99
CA GLY A 51 -10.36 -9.91 11.76
C GLY A 51 -9.34 -10.84 11.10
N LYS A 52 -8.81 -10.55 9.92
CA LYS A 52 -7.88 -11.40 9.14
C LYS A 52 -6.72 -11.95 9.95
N SER A 53 -5.91 -11.07 10.52
CA SER A 53 -4.74 -11.46 11.34
C SER A 53 -5.13 -12.16 12.63
N VAL A 54 -6.25 -11.78 13.26
CA VAL A 54 -6.76 -12.44 14.47
C VAL A 54 -7.17 -13.89 14.18
N PHE A 55 -7.89 -14.10 13.07
CA PHE A 55 -8.30 -15.43 12.65
C PHE A 55 -7.10 -16.35 12.38
N THR A 56 -6.12 -15.88 11.63
CA THR A 56 -4.94 -16.71 11.29
C THR A 56 -3.97 -16.89 12.47
N LYS A 57 -3.82 -15.89 13.35
CA LYS A 57 -3.06 -16.05 14.61
C LYS A 57 -3.63 -17.12 15.52
N SER A 58 -4.94 -17.38 15.46
CA SER A 58 -5.55 -18.46 16.24
C SER A 58 -5.05 -19.86 15.84
N PHE A 59 -4.62 -20.06 14.60
CA PHE A 59 -4.03 -21.33 14.12
C PHE A 59 -2.65 -21.61 14.73
N LEU A 60 -2.03 -20.59 15.31
CA LEU A 60 -0.73 -20.66 15.98
C LEU A 60 -0.84 -20.44 17.50
N GLY A 61 -2.05 -20.24 18.05
CA GLY A 61 -2.22 -19.85 19.45
C GLY A 61 -1.50 -18.55 19.81
N MET A 62 -1.42 -17.60 18.88
CA MET A 62 -0.74 -16.30 19.03
C MET A 62 -1.73 -15.14 19.23
N LEU A 63 -2.86 -15.44 19.88
CA LEU A 63 -3.77 -14.40 20.33
C LEU A 63 -3.15 -13.61 21.50
N ASP A 64 -3.51 -12.34 21.63
CA ASP A 64 -3.11 -11.53 22.77
C ASP A 64 -3.67 -12.12 24.07
N GLN A 65 -3.06 -11.82 25.21
CA GLN A 65 -3.39 -12.43 26.51
C GLN A 65 -4.86 -12.27 26.94
N ASN A 66 -5.53 -11.23 26.45
CA ASN A 66 -6.95 -10.95 26.71
C ASN A 66 -7.88 -11.58 25.66
N GLY A 67 -7.34 -12.31 24.65
CA GLY A 67 -8.09 -12.98 23.59
C GLY A 67 -8.20 -14.48 23.82
N SER A 68 -9.35 -15.06 23.47
CA SER A 68 -9.60 -16.51 23.56
C SER A 68 -10.51 -16.99 22.45
N ILE A 69 -10.32 -18.26 22.04
CA ILE A 69 -11.25 -18.97 21.17
C ILE A 69 -12.42 -19.41 22.08
N THR A 70 -13.63 -18.90 21.82
CA THR A 70 -14.83 -19.15 22.63
C THR A 70 -15.77 -20.18 22.00
N GLY A 71 -15.57 -20.50 20.72
CA GLY A 71 -16.40 -21.50 20.01
C GLY A 71 -15.71 -22.02 18.76
N GLY A 72 -16.26 -23.11 18.23
CA GLY A 72 -15.80 -23.75 17.01
C GLY A 72 -14.62 -24.70 17.21
N SER A 73 -14.02 -25.12 16.09
CA SER A 73 -12.86 -26.02 16.05
C SER A 73 -11.88 -25.64 14.94
N ILE A 74 -10.59 -25.98 15.13
CA ILE A 74 -9.53 -25.76 14.15
C ILE A 74 -8.77 -27.08 13.99
N MET A 75 -9.15 -27.86 12.98
CA MET A 75 -8.60 -29.21 12.76
C MET A 75 -7.35 -29.14 11.87
N TYR A 76 -6.24 -29.67 12.37
CA TYR A 76 -4.99 -29.85 11.64
C TYR A 76 -4.43 -31.26 11.93
N GLU A 77 -4.17 -32.07 10.89
CA GLU A 77 -3.69 -33.46 11.01
C GLU A 77 -4.48 -34.30 12.06
N GLY A 78 -5.80 -34.11 12.14
CA GLY A 78 -6.66 -34.82 13.09
C GLY A 78 -6.68 -34.25 14.51
N ASN A 79 -5.91 -33.22 14.81
CA ASN A 79 -5.88 -32.53 16.09
C ASN A 79 -6.66 -31.23 16.05
N ASP A 80 -7.41 -30.95 17.12
CA ASP A 80 -8.16 -29.71 17.28
C ASP A 80 -7.28 -28.64 17.99
N LEU A 81 -6.68 -27.73 17.22
CA LEU A 81 -5.81 -26.68 17.73
C LEU A 81 -6.54 -25.70 18.66
N ALA A 82 -7.87 -25.55 18.52
CA ALA A 82 -8.68 -24.72 19.41
C ALA A 82 -8.65 -25.17 20.87
N LYS A 83 -8.28 -26.42 21.11
CA LYS A 83 -8.19 -27.05 22.46
C LYS A 83 -6.79 -27.02 23.06
N TYR A 84 -5.78 -26.56 22.30
CA TYR A 84 -4.40 -26.46 22.79
C TYR A 84 -4.30 -25.37 23.86
N THR A 85 -3.77 -25.72 25.03
CA THR A 85 -3.66 -24.78 26.16
C THR A 85 -2.22 -24.60 26.66
N THR A 86 -1.34 -25.55 26.34
CA THR A 86 0.02 -25.59 26.88
C THR A 86 1.06 -25.16 25.81
N GLU A 87 2.10 -24.50 26.25
CA GLU A 87 3.23 -24.12 25.37
C GLU A 87 3.92 -25.36 24.74
N LYS A 88 3.88 -26.50 25.42
CA LYS A 88 4.44 -27.77 24.92
C LYS A 88 3.68 -28.26 23.69
N GLU A 89 2.35 -28.15 23.66
CA GLU A 89 1.52 -28.48 22.49
C GLU A 89 1.80 -27.53 21.36
N TRP A 90 1.81 -26.22 21.61
CA TRP A 90 2.06 -25.21 20.59
C TRP A 90 3.47 -25.30 19.96
N ARG A 91 4.49 -25.73 20.68
CA ARG A 91 5.84 -25.97 20.13
C ARG A 91 5.87 -27.07 19.08
N THR A 92 4.92 -27.98 19.06
CA THR A 92 4.82 -29.03 18.02
C THR A 92 4.31 -28.45 16.70
N ILE A 93 3.64 -27.30 16.73
CA ILE A 93 3.00 -26.62 15.60
C ILE A 93 3.83 -25.42 15.14
N ARG A 94 4.10 -24.47 16.04
CA ARG A 94 4.78 -23.20 15.71
C ARG A 94 6.17 -23.43 15.14
N GLY A 95 6.44 -22.80 13.97
CA GLY A 95 7.73 -22.84 13.30
C GLY A 95 8.09 -24.16 12.65
N LYS A 96 7.45 -25.26 13.06
CA LYS A 96 7.69 -26.60 12.53
C LYS A 96 6.66 -27.05 11.49
N LYS A 97 5.38 -26.84 11.79
CA LYS A 97 4.24 -27.25 10.97
C LYS A 97 3.54 -26.05 10.33
N ILE A 98 3.27 -25.05 11.14
CA ILE A 98 2.68 -23.79 10.72
C ILE A 98 3.64 -22.68 11.12
N SER A 99 4.00 -21.82 10.17
CA SER A 99 4.87 -20.67 10.39
C SER A 99 4.22 -19.38 9.90
N MET A 100 4.70 -18.24 10.39
CA MET A 100 4.12 -16.96 10.05
C MET A 100 5.19 -15.92 9.74
N VAL A 101 5.00 -15.18 8.66
CA VAL A 101 5.70 -13.93 8.35
C VAL A 101 4.80 -12.81 8.80
N MET A 102 5.25 -12.00 9.76
CA MET A 102 4.48 -10.89 10.33
C MET A 102 4.60 -9.62 9.50
N GLN A 103 3.66 -8.70 9.68
CA GLN A 103 3.49 -7.47 8.92
C GLN A 103 4.71 -6.55 8.94
N ASP A 104 5.40 -6.41 10.09
CA ASP A 104 6.54 -5.50 10.24
C ASP A 104 7.84 -6.29 10.51
N PRO A 105 8.80 -6.27 9.57
CA PRO A 105 10.10 -6.91 9.77
C PRO A 105 10.94 -6.24 10.85
N MET A 106 10.68 -4.97 11.20
CA MET A 106 11.42 -4.25 12.25
C MET A 106 11.08 -4.77 13.64
N THR A 107 9.82 -5.15 13.86
CA THR A 107 9.36 -5.72 15.13
C THR A 107 9.61 -7.24 15.21
N SER A 108 9.75 -7.91 14.05
CA SER A 108 9.97 -9.35 13.97
C SER A 108 11.43 -9.77 14.24
N LEU A 109 12.40 -8.90 13.92
CA LEU A 109 13.82 -9.16 14.15
C LEU A 109 14.31 -8.50 15.45
N ASN A 110 15.04 -9.26 16.28
CA ASN A 110 15.70 -8.70 17.45
C ASN A 110 16.89 -7.83 17.02
N PRO A 111 16.87 -6.49 17.24
CA PRO A 111 17.93 -5.59 16.78
C PRO A 111 19.29 -5.81 17.43
N LEU A 112 19.31 -6.50 18.59
CA LEU A 112 20.53 -6.78 19.39
C LEU A 112 21.18 -8.12 19.05
N LYS A 113 20.54 -8.96 18.22
CA LYS A 113 21.05 -10.25 17.75
C LYS A 113 21.45 -10.18 16.27
N LYS A 114 22.52 -10.89 15.91
CA LYS A 114 22.90 -11.07 14.49
C LYS A 114 21.80 -11.80 13.74
N VAL A 115 21.58 -11.45 12.47
CA VAL A 115 20.49 -12.02 11.65
C VAL A 115 20.64 -13.53 11.49
N GLY A 116 21.84 -14.02 11.16
CA GLY A 116 22.07 -15.45 10.99
C GLY A 116 21.84 -16.27 12.28
N MET A 117 22.12 -15.70 13.45
CA MET A 117 21.85 -16.37 14.72
C MET A 117 20.35 -16.54 15.00
N GLN A 118 19.52 -15.63 14.53
CA GLN A 118 18.06 -15.72 14.70
C GLN A 118 17.47 -16.83 13.82
N ILE A 119 18.00 -17.04 12.61
CA ILE A 119 17.64 -18.18 11.74
C ILE A 119 18.14 -19.48 12.36
N GLN A 120 19.40 -19.51 12.84
CA GLN A 120 20.00 -20.68 13.45
C GLN A 120 19.23 -21.13 14.71
N GLU A 121 18.77 -20.21 15.55
CA GLU A 121 17.97 -20.49 16.75
C GLU A 121 16.71 -21.30 16.42
N SER A 122 16.00 -20.95 15.33
CA SER A 122 14.83 -21.69 14.85
C SER A 122 15.19 -23.12 14.42
N ILE A 123 16.29 -23.28 13.72
CA ILE A 123 16.78 -24.58 13.22
C ILE A 123 17.19 -25.47 14.39
N GLU A 124 17.97 -24.98 15.34
CA GLU A 124 18.38 -25.73 16.54
C GLU A 124 17.17 -26.21 17.34
N LEU A 125 16.15 -25.33 17.51
CA LEU A 125 14.97 -25.64 18.30
C LEU A 125 14.11 -26.76 17.68
N HIS A 126 13.95 -26.76 16.34
CA HIS A 126 12.94 -27.61 15.68
C HIS A 126 13.53 -28.78 14.90
N GLN A 127 14.78 -28.69 14.43
CA GLN A 127 15.43 -29.77 13.66
C GLN A 127 16.40 -30.61 14.49
N GLY A 128 16.77 -30.16 15.69
CA GLY A 128 17.69 -30.90 16.56
C GLY A 128 19.12 -30.98 16.01
N LEU A 129 19.52 -30.11 15.10
CA LEU A 129 20.86 -30.04 14.56
C LEU A 129 21.83 -29.45 15.57
N ASP A 130 23.09 -29.89 15.52
CA ASP A 130 24.14 -29.26 16.30
C ASP A 130 24.44 -27.83 15.79
N LYS A 131 25.16 -27.04 16.60
CA LYS A 131 25.44 -25.64 16.29
C LYS A 131 26.15 -25.41 14.96
N ALA A 132 27.03 -26.33 14.54
CA ALA A 132 27.79 -26.19 13.32
C ALA A 132 26.91 -26.46 12.09
N ALA A 133 26.13 -27.55 12.13
CA ALA A 133 25.16 -27.88 11.09
C ALA A 133 24.04 -26.84 10.99
N ALA A 134 23.51 -26.38 12.14
CA ALA A 134 22.48 -25.33 12.16
C ALA A 134 22.98 -23.99 11.60
N LYS A 135 24.25 -23.63 11.84
CA LYS A 135 24.88 -22.46 11.23
C LYS A 135 25.00 -22.59 9.72
N ALA A 136 25.47 -23.75 9.24
CA ALA A 136 25.60 -24.00 7.79
C ALA A 136 24.23 -23.91 7.10
N GLU A 137 23.20 -24.48 7.71
CA GLU A 137 21.82 -24.40 7.21
C GLU A 137 21.26 -22.99 7.24
N ALA A 138 21.55 -22.20 8.29
CA ALA A 138 21.14 -20.78 8.35
C ALA A 138 21.77 -19.93 7.23
N ILE A 139 23.05 -20.19 6.89
CA ILE A 139 23.73 -19.54 5.76
C ILE A 139 23.07 -19.97 4.44
N ARG A 140 22.74 -21.26 4.28
CA ARG A 140 22.02 -21.78 3.11
C ARG A 140 20.63 -21.13 2.97
N MET A 141 19.91 -20.92 4.07
CA MET A 141 18.63 -20.23 4.05
C MET A 141 18.74 -18.78 3.60
N LEU A 142 19.78 -18.06 4.03
CA LEU A 142 20.06 -16.69 3.56
C LEU A 142 20.33 -16.66 2.04
N ASP A 143 20.99 -17.67 1.50
CA ASP A 143 21.23 -17.81 0.06
C ASP A 143 19.93 -18.12 -0.71
N ILE A 144 19.11 -19.04 -0.22
CA ILE A 144 17.83 -19.43 -0.83
C ILE A 144 16.88 -18.23 -0.94
N VAL A 145 16.85 -17.34 0.06
CA VAL A 145 16.02 -16.13 -0.01
C VAL A 145 16.69 -15.00 -0.81
N GLY A 146 17.85 -15.26 -1.42
CA GLY A 146 18.55 -14.32 -2.30
C GLY A 146 19.21 -13.16 -1.58
N ILE A 147 19.75 -13.36 -0.38
CA ILE A 147 20.58 -12.36 0.32
C ILE A 147 22.01 -12.51 -0.18
N PRO A 148 22.61 -11.46 -0.78
CA PRO A 148 23.96 -11.52 -1.33
C PRO A 148 25.01 -11.69 -0.22
N ASN A 149 26.08 -12.46 -0.49
CA ASN A 149 27.18 -12.75 0.46
C ASN A 149 26.68 -13.30 1.81
N PRO A 150 25.95 -14.43 1.85
CA PRO A 150 25.22 -14.92 3.01
C PRO A 150 26.14 -15.17 4.22
N GLU A 151 27.38 -15.60 4.03
CA GLU A 151 28.37 -15.83 5.09
C GLU A 151 28.74 -14.53 5.84
N VAL A 152 28.88 -13.42 5.11
CA VAL A 152 29.15 -12.11 5.68
C VAL A 152 27.89 -11.60 6.39
N ARG A 153 26.75 -11.71 5.71
CA ARG A 153 25.44 -11.24 6.21
C ARG A 153 24.96 -11.99 7.44
N TYR A 154 25.30 -13.26 7.57
CA TYR A 154 25.05 -14.05 8.80
C TYR A 154 25.54 -13.32 10.07
N ASN A 155 26.67 -12.63 10.00
CA ASN A 155 27.30 -11.95 11.13
C ASN A 155 26.85 -10.51 11.35
N GLN A 156 25.98 -9.96 10.49
CA GLN A 156 25.48 -8.61 10.58
C GLN A 156 24.19 -8.51 11.41
N TYR A 157 23.90 -7.29 11.84
CA TYR A 157 22.71 -6.95 12.62
C TYR A 157 21.58 -6.43 11.70
N PRO A 158 20.31 -6.48 12.15
CA PRO A 158 19.17 -6.01 11.34
C PRO A 158 19.30 -4.57 10.82
N HIS A 159 19.92 -3.66 11.58
CA HIS A 159 20.08 -2.27 11.17
C HIS A 159 21.08 -2.08 10.00
N GLU A 160 21.92 -3.07 9.70
CA GLU A 160 22.82 -3.08 8.55
C GLU A 160 22.15 -3.60 7.27
N PHE A 161 20.89 -4.06 7.34
CA PHE A 161 20.11 -4.59 6.23
C PHE A 161 19.17 -3.52 5.69
N SER A 162 18.95 -3.51 4.36
CA SER A 162 17.87 -2.76 3.75
C SER A 162 16.49 -3.32 4.13
N GLY A 163 15.41 -2.58 3.91
CA GLY A 163 14.04 -3.05 4.18
C GLY A 163 13.72 -4.39 3.51
N GLY A 164 14.02 -4.53 2.22
CA GLY A 164 13.82 -5.77 1.48
C GLY A 164 14.72 -6.92 1.97
N MET A 165 15.95 -6.65 2.39
CA MET A 165 16.82 -7.67 2.99
C MET A 165 16.30 -8.14 4.35
N ARG A 166 15.76 -7.24 5.19
CA ARG A 166 15.13 -7.60 6.46
C ARG A 166 13.93 -8.51 6.23
N GLN A 167 13.08 -8.17 5.26
CA GLN A 167 11.92 -8.98 4.90
C GLN A 167 12.34 -10.38 4.43
N ARG A 168 13.36 -10.49 3.58
CA ARG A 168 13.93 -11.78 3.15
C ARG A 168 14.47 -12.58 4.33
N ALA A 169 15.10 -11.93 5.32
CA ALA A 169 15.58 -12.58 6.54
C ALA A 169 14.44 -13.12 7.40
N VAL A 170 13.34 -12.38 7.57
CA VAL A 170 12.12 -12.83 8.27
C VAL A 170 11.51 -14.03 7.54
N ILE A 171 11.43 -13.99 6.21
CA ILE A 171 10.99 -15.13 5.40
C ILE A 171 11.91 -16.33 5.62
N ALA A 172 13.25 -16.13 5.61
CA ALA A 172 14.21 -17.21 5.90
C ALA A 172 13.97 -17.88 7.25
N ILE A 173 13.70 -17.11 8.31
CA ILE A 173 13.35 -17.64 9.64
C ILE A 173 12.06 -18.47 9.54
N ALA A 174 11.03 -17.96 8.87
CA ALA A 174 9.73 -18.60 8.79
C ALA A 174 9.77 -19.92 8.02
N VAL A 175 10.61 -20.04 6.98
CA VAL A 175 10.70 -21.26 6.14
C VAL A 175 11.84 -22.19 6.53
N ALA A 176 12.70 -21.81 7.48
CA ALA A 176 13.89 -22.56 7.87
C ALA A 176 13.62 -24.01 8.28
N CYS A 177 12.44 -24.29 8.82
CA CYS A 177 12.04 -25.62 9.26
C CYS A 177 11.08 -26.33 8.31
N HIS A 178 10.94 -25.85 7.07
CA HIS A 178 10.08 -26.41 6.00
C HIS A 178 8.64 -26.65 6.48
N PRO A 179 7.90 -25.61 6.91
CA PRO A 179 6.55 -25.76 7.41
C PRO A 179 5.58 -26.25 6.34
N ASP A 180 4.54 -26.97 6.76
CA ASP A 180 3.46 -27.40 5.85
C ASP A 180 2.59 -26.22 5.42
N ILE A 181 2.38 -25.25 6.35
CA ILE A 181 1.59 -24.03 6.12
C ILE A 181 2.43 -22.80 6.46
N LEU A 182 2.51 -21.87 5.52
CA LEU A 182 3.11 -20.54 5.71
C LEU A 182 2.01 -19.48 5.70
N ILE A 183 1.87 -18.73 6.79
CA ILE A 183 0.98 -17.56 6.87
C ILE A 183 1.80 -16.31 6.58
N CYS A 184 1.43 -15.56 5.56
CA CYS A 184 2.04 -14.29 5.20
C CYS A 184 1.07 -13.15 5.55
N ASP A 185 1.29 -12.47 6.68
CA ASP A 185 0.45 -11.37 7.13
C ASP A 185 1.04 -10.05 6.64
N GLU A 186 0.49 -9.54 5.54
CA GLU A 186 0.93 -8.33 4.85
C GLU A 186 2.45 -8.24 4.61
N PRO A 187 3.09 -9.26 4.02
CA PRO A 187 4.55 -9.39 3.98
C PRO A 187 5.23 -8.35 3.08
N THR A 188 4.48 -7.55 2.35
CA THR A 188 4.98 -6.55 1.40
C THR A 188 4.60 -5.12 1.79
N THR A 189 3.89 -4.91 2.90
CA THR A 189 3.54 -3.58 3.40
C THR A 189 4.80 -2.77 3.70
N ALA A 190 4.80 -1.49 3.34
CA ALA A 190 5.94 -0.56 3.44
C ALA A 190 7.18 -0.90 2.58
N LEU A 191 7.06 -1.80 1.61
CA LEU A 191 8.08 -2.03 0.58
C LEU A 191 7.73 -1.26 -0.70
N ASP A 192 8.76 -0.82 -1.42
CA ASP A 192 8.55 -0.29 -2.77
C ASP A 192 8.11 -1.39 -3.75
N VAL A 193 7.49 -0.97 -4.86
CA VAL A 193 6.83 -1.87 -5.82
C VAL A 193 7.80 -2.90 -6.41
N THR A 194 9.06 -2.52 -6.63
CA THR A 194 10.07 -3.45 -7.20
C THR A 194 10.48 -4.52 -6.20
N ILE A 195 10.71 -4.16 -4.94
CA ILE A 195 11.00 -5.11 -3.87
C ILE A 195 9.78 -5.97 -3.56
N GLN A 196 8.57 -5.38 -3.55
CA GLN A 196 7.32 -6.13 -3.39
C GLN A 196 7.21 -7.25 -4.43
N ALA A 197 7.40 -6.94 -5.72
CA ALA A 197 7.33 -7.93 -6.79
C ALA A 197 8.39 -9.04 -6.64
N GLN A 198 9.61 -8.70 -6.21
CA GLN A 198 10.66 -9.67 -5.92
C GLN A 198 10.33 -10.58 -4.73
N ILE A 199 9.69 -10.06 -3.69
CA ILE A 199 9.24 -10.87 -2.54
C ILE A 199 8.11 -11.82 -2.92
N LEU A 200 7.17 -11.37 -3.75
CA LEU A 200 6.10 -12.23 -4.27
C LEU A 200 6.66 -13.40 -5.10
N ASP A 201 7.60 -13.11 -5.99
CA ASP A 201 8.27 -14.14 -6.80
C ASP A 201 9.07 -15.11 -5.92
N LEU A 202 9.77 -14.60 -4.88
CA LEU A 202 10.46 -15.44 -3.90
C LEU A 202 9.50 -16.39 -3.18
N ILE A 203 8.39 -15.89 -2.63
CA ILE A 203 7.39 -16.70 -1.93
C ILE A 203 6.82 -17.78 -2.84
N ARG A 204 6.51 -17.44 -4.11
CA ARG A 204 6.03 -18.40 -5.11
C ARG A 204 7.07 -19.50 -5.43
N LYS A 205 8.35 -19.14 -5.56
CA LYS A 205 9.44 -20.10 -5.75
C LYS A 205 9.60 -21.02 -4.55
N LEU A 206 9.55 -20.47 -3.34
CA LEU A 206 9.63 -21.25 -2.11
C LEU A 206 8.43 -22.22 -1.99
N GLN A 207 7.21 -21.75 -2.29
CA GLN A 207 6.02 -22.61 -2.32
C GLN A 207 6.21 -23.84 -3.22
N LYS A 208 6.65 -23.60 -4.46
CA LYS A 208 6.86 -24.69 -5.43
C LYS A 208 7.98 -25.64 -5.02
N ASN A 209 9.10 -25.10 -4.51
CA ASN A 209 10.28 -25.91 -4.17
C ASN A 209 10.10 -26.71 -2.89
N LEU A 210 9.36 -26.19 -1.92
CA LEU A 210 9.16 -26.81 -0.60
C LEU A 210 7.78 -27.48 -0.47
N GLY A 211 6.90 -27.34 -1.46
CA GLY A 211 5.56 -27.95 -1.43
C GLY A 211 4.62 -27.37 -0.38
N MET A 212 4.85 -26.12 0.05
CA MET A 212 4.08 -25.48 1.12
C MET A 212 2.70 -25.04 0.66
N THR A 213 1.77 -25.00 1.61
CA THR A 213 0.47 -24.32 1.49
C THR A 213 0.58 -22.92 2.06
N ILE A 214 0.02 -21.91 1.39
CA ILE A 214 0.15 -20.51 1.81
C ILE A 214 -1.19 -19.90 2.15
N ILE A 215 -1.27 -19.20 3.30
CA ILE A 215 -2.32 -18.22 3.57
C ILE A 215 -1.71 -16.84 3.40
N TYR A 216 -2.25 -16.07 2.48
CA TYR A 216 -1.76 -14.73 2.18
C TYR A 216 -2.77 -13.68 2.63
N ILE A 217 -2.42 -12.87 3.61
CA ILE A 217 -3.27 -11.77 4.10
C ILE A 217 -2.76 -10.47 3.48
N THR A 218 -3.63 -9.75 2.80
CA THR A 218 -3.34 -8.44 2.25
C THR A 218 -4.61 -7.64 2.01
N HIS A 219 -4.47 -6.34 1.94
CA HIS A 219 -5.52 -5.43 1.46
C HIS A 219 -5.30 -5.03 -0.02
N ASP A 220 -4.17 -5.41 -0.64
CA ASP A 220 -3.84 -5.11 -2.03
C ASP A 220 -4.37 -6.21 -2.97
N LEU A 221 -5.47 -5.91 -3.67
CA LEU A 221 -6.11 -6.86 -4.58
C LEU A 221 -5.26 -7.13 -5.85
N GLY A 222 -4.37 -6.22 -6.24
CA GLY A 222 -3.40 -6.49 -7.31
C GLY A 222 -2.42 -7.59 -6.92
N VAL A 223 -1.95 -7.59 -5.66
CA VAL A 223 -1.14 -8.68 -5.10
C VAL A 223 -1.93 -9.99 -5.08
N VAL A 224 -3.20 -9.94 -4.68
CA VAL A 224 -4.07 -11.13 -4.65
C VAL A 224 -4.22 -11.73 -6.04
N ALA A 225 -4.45 -10.90 -7.06
CA ALA A 225 -4.53 -11.34 -8.46
C ALA A 225 -3.26 -12.07 -8.93
N ASN A 226 -2.10 -11.68 -8.40
CA ASN A 226 -0.80 -12.29 -8.70
C ASN A 226 -0.60 -13.67 -8.05
N VAL A 227 -0.93 -13.80 -6.74
CA VAL A 227 -0.48 -14.95 -5.94
C VAL A 227 -1.58 -15.97 -5.63
N ALA A 228 -2.85 -15.58 -5.62
CA ALA A 228 -3.91 -16.41 -5.06
C ALA A 228 -4.48 -17.42 -6.05
N ASP A 229 -4.65 -18.67 -5.60
CA ASP A 229 -5.51 -19.64 -6.27
C ASP A 229 -6.97 -19.41 -5.90
N ARG A 230 -7.22 -19.21 -4.59
CA ARG A 230 -8.55 -18.91 -4.01
C ARG A 230 -8.49 -17.65 -3.17
N VAL A 231 -9.63 -16.97 -3.05
CA VAL A 231 -9.77 -15.74 -2.27
C VAL A 231 -10.94 -15.87 -1.31
N ALA A 232 -10.70 -15.56 -0.03
CA ALA A 232 -11.71 -15.41 0.99
C ALA A 232 -11.84 -13.93 1.36
N VAL A 233 -13.00 -13.35 1.15
CA VAL A 233 -13.30 -11.96 1.49
C VAL A 233 -13.87 -11.91 2.91
N MET A 234 -13.21 -11.17 3.78
CA MET A 234 -13.54 -11.10 5.21
C MET A 234 -14.05 -9.71 5.59
N TYR A 235 -15.21 -9.67 6.27
CA TYR A 235 -15.82 -8.45 6.78
C TYR A 235 -16.38 -8.66 8.18
N ALA A 236 -16.09 -7.73 9.10
CA ALA A 236 -16.62 -7.72 10.47
C ALA A 236 -16.54 -9.08 11.18
N GLY A 237 -15.39 -9.78 11.08
CA GLY A 237 -15.12 -11.04 11.75
C GLY A 237 -15.72 -12.29 11.08
N GLN A 238 -16.19 -12.18 9.83
CA GLN A 238 -16.73 -13.32 9.07
C GLN A 238 -16.19 -13.35 7.64
N ILE A 239 -16.07 -14.54 7.06
CA ILE A 239 -15.91 -14.71 5.62
C ILE A 239 -17.29 -14.50 4.99
N VAL A 240 -17.39 -13.52 4.10
CA VAL A 240 -18.64 -13.14 3.42
C VAL A 240 -18.72 -13.68 1.98
N GLU A 241 -17.57 -13.93 1.36
CA GLU A 241 -17.49 -14.53 0.03
C GLU A 241 -16.18 -15.32 -0.09
N ILE A 242 -16.20 -16.47 -0.77
CA ILE A 242 -15.04 -17.30 -1.03
C ILE A 242 -15.19 -18.01 -2.37
N GLY A 243 -14.12 -17.99 -3.19
CA GLY A 243 -14.11 -18.61 -4.51
C GLY A 243 -12.72 -18.69 -5.10
N MET A 244 -12.60 -19.21 -6.31
CA MET A 244 -11.38 -19.09 -7.11
C MET A 244 -11.09 -17.61 -7.36
N ALA A 245 -9.81 -17.27 -7.56
CA ALA A 245 -9.47 -15.85 -7.79
C ALA A 245 -10.26 -15.25 -8.94
N GLU A 246 -10.38 -15.95 -10.07
CA GLU A 246 -11.16 -15.51 -11.23
C GLU A 246 -12.65 -15.28 -10.89
N GLU A 247 -13.25 -16.17 -10.07
CA GLU A 247 -14.66 -16.02 -9.67
C GLU A 247 -14.86 -14.74 -8.83
N ILE A 248 -13.96 -14.49 -7.88
CA ILE A 248 -14.05 -13.28 -7.04
C ILE A 248 -13.78 -12.00 -7.81
N PHE A 249 -12.85 -12.00 -8.77
CA PHE A 249 -12.54 -10.81 -9.55
C PHE A 249 -13.57 -10.52 -10.66
N TYR A 250 -14.12 -11.55 -11.31
CA TYR A 250 -14.97 -11.35 -12.49
C TYR A 250 -16.46 -11.62 -12.24
N ASP A 251 -16.80 -12.37 -11.19
CA ASP A 251 -18.20 -12.77 -10.89
C ASP A 251 -18.52 -12.69 -9.39
N ALA A 252 -18.01 -11.67 -8.69
CA ALA A 252 -18.33 -11.43 -7.28
C ALA A 252 -19.85 -11.21 -7.08
N TRP A 253 -20.38 -11.66 -5.94
CA TRP A 253 -21.80 -11.55 -5.60
C TRP A 253 -22.07 -10.79 -4.30
N HIS A 254 -21.13 -10.77 -3.35
CA HIS A 254 -21.35 -10.03 -2.11
C HIS A 254 -21.16 -8.52 -2.33
N PRO A 255 -22.10 -7.66 -1.87
CA PRO A 255 -22.00 -6.20 -2.05
C PRO A 255 -20.71 -5.58 -1.52
N TYR A 256 -20.15 -6.13 -0.45
CA TYR A 256 -18.86 -5.68 0.07
C TYR A 256 -17.69 -5.98 -0.89
N THR A 257 -17.69 -7.14 -1.54
CA THR A 257 -16.69 -7.50 -2.55
C THR A 257 -16.78 -6.55 -3.75
N TRP A 258 -18.02 -6.22 -4.20
CA TRP A 258 -18.24 -5.21 -5.24
C TRP A 258 -17.63 -3.86 -4.86
N ALA A 259 -17.89 -3.43 -3.62
CA ALA A 259 -17.40 -2.15 -3.13
C ALA A 259 -15.86 -2.11 -3.05
N LEU A 260 -15.23 -3.20 -2.57
CA LEU A 260 -13.76 -3.34 -2.53
C LEU A 260 -13.13 -3.26 -3.92
N LEU A 261 -13.64 -4.04 -4.88
CA LEU A 261 -13.13 -4.07 -6.25
C LEU A 261 -13.34 -2.73 -6.95
N SER A 262 -14.52 -2.12 -6.78
CA SER A 262 -14.85 -0.83 -7.41
C SER A 262 -14.00 0.34 -6.89
N ALA A 263 -13.50 0.25 -5.66
CA ALA A 263 -12.68 1.29 -5.05
C ALA A 263 -11.21 1.30 -5.52
N LEU A 264 -10.82 0.36 -6.39
CA LEU A 264 -9.46 0.26 -6.91
C LEU A 264 -9.15 1.42 -7.87
N PRO A 265 -8.03 2.17 -7.66
CA PRO A 265 -7.65 3.26 -8.55
C PRO A 265 -7.38 2.81 -9.99
N GLN A 266 -6.93 1.56 -10.18
CA GLN A 266 -6.68 0.96 -11.49
C GLN A 266 -7.94 0.83 -12.34
N LEU A 267 -9.11 0.73 -11.71
CA LEU A 267 -10.41 0.63 -12.38
C LEU A 267 -11.11 1.99 -12.53
N GLY A 268 -10.53 3.04 -11.94
CA GLY A 268 -11.03 4.40 -12.00
C GLY A 268 -10.84 5.03 -13.39
N ILE A 269 -11.78 5.91 -13.76
CA ILE A 269 -11.66 6.76 -14.95
C ILE A 269 -11.08 8.10 -14.52
N LYS A 270 -10.01 8.55 -15.19
CA LYS A 270 -9.39 9.84 -14.89
C LYS A 270 -10.40 10.97 -15.03
N GLY A 271 -10.50 11.83 -14.02
CA GLY A 271 -11.46 12.95 -13.96
C GLY A 271 -12.81 12.61 -13.31
N GLU A 272 -13.14 11.34 -13.12
CA GLU A 272 -14.30 10.88 -12.35
C GLU A 272 -13.92 10.59 -10.89
N LYS A 273 -14.93 10.51 -10.02
CA LYS A 273 -14.71 10.08 -8.63
C LYS A 273 -14.58 8.57 -8.55
N LEU A 274 -13.59 8.11 -7.78
CA LEU A 274 -13.52 6.69 -7.43
C LEU A 274 -14.75 6.30 -6.60
N PRO A 275 -15.37 5.17 -6.87
CA PRO A 275 -16.36 4.60 -5.98
C PRO A 275 -15.77 4.41 -4.57
N THR A 276 -16.53 4.76 -3.55
CA THR A 276 -16.12 4.67 -2.15
C THR A 276 -17.07 3.79 -1.37
N ILE A 277 -16.56 3.13 -0.35
CA ILE A 277 -17.41 2.43 0.61
C ILE A 277 -17.88 3.43 1.65
N ASP A 278 -19.20 3.67 1.71
CA ASP A 278 -19.78 4.64 2.61
C ASP A 278 -19.76 4.15 4.08
N GLY A 279 -19.79 5.08 5.02
CA GLY A 279 -19.90 4.80 6.44
C GLY A 279 -18.64 4.15 7.05
N THR A 280 -18.79 3.61 8.25
CA THR A 280 -17.74 2.94 9.03
C THR A 280 -18.09 1.48 9.26
N PRO A 281 -17.10 0.58 9.42
CA PRO A 281 -17.35 -0.78 9.84
C PRO A 281 -18.15 -0.84 11.15
N PRO A 282 -18.95 -1.88 11.36
CA PRO A 282 -19.78 -1.99 12.55
C PRO A 282 -18.93 -2.14 13.82
N ASN A 283 -19.45 -1.65 14.93
CA ASN A 283 -18.81 -1.82 16.23
C ASN A 283 -19.00 -3.27 16.75
N LEU A 284 -17.89 -4.02 16.85
CA LEU A 284 -17.87 -5.42 17.23
C LEU A 284 -18.06 -5.66 18.76
N PHE A 285 -18.20 -4.62 19.56
CA PHE A 285 -18.68 -4.74 20.94
C PHE A 285 -20.18 -5.05 21.02
N ASN A 286 -20.92 -4.62 20.00
CA ASN A 286 -22.35 -4.83 19.92
C ASN A 286 -22.66 -6.13 19.16
N LYS A 287 -23.71 -6.83 19.58
CA LYS A 287 -24.23 -7.95 18.79
C LYS A 287 -24.79 -7.43 17.47
N ILE A 288 -24.24 -7.92 16.38
CA ILE A 288 -24.71 -7.59 15.03
C ILE A 288 -25.91 -8.46 14.73
N THR A 289 -27.01 -7.84 14.32
CA THR A 289 -28.21 -8.52 13.79
C THR A 289 -28.27 -8.29 12.29
N GLY A 290 -28.56 -9.34 11.52
CA GLY A 290 -28.58 -9.25 10.06
C GLY A 290 -27.20 -9.27 9.43
N ASP A 291 -27.11 -8.83 8.18
CA ASP A 291 -25.86 -8.66 7.46
C ASP A 291 -25.08 -7.48 8.01
N ALA A 292 -23.83 -7.74 8.41
CA ALA A 292 -22.95 -6.70 8.94
C ALA A 292 -22.67 -5.55 7.95
N PHE A 293 -22.77 -5.80 6.64
CA PHE A 293 -22.55 -4.80 5.60
C PHE A 293 -23.83 -4.02 5.24
N ALA A 294 -25.01 -4.46 5.64
CA ALA A 294 -26.28 -3.82 5.29
C ALA A 294 -26.32 -2.29 5.49
N PRO A 295 -25.80 -1.72 6.60
CA PRO A 295 -25.80 -0.27 6.82
C PRO A 295 -24.95 0.52 5.82
N ARG A 296 -24.02 -0.15 5.13
CA ARG A 296 -23.11 0.43 4.13
C ARG A 296 -23.49 0.07 2.68
N ASN A 297 -24.46 -0.80 2.53
CA ASN A 297 -24.96 -1.24 1.23
C ASN A 297 -26.14 -0.37 0.78
N ARG A 298 -25.93 0.45 -0.25
CA ARG A 298 -26.99 1.33 -0.80
C ARG A 298 -28.18 0.57 -1.39
N GLN A 299 -28.01 -0.71 -1.70
CA GLN A 299 -29.04 -1.59 -2.27
C GLN A 299 -29.51 -2.64 -1.27
N ALA A 300 -29.28 -2.44 0.04
CA ALA A 300 -29.65 -3.40 1.07
C ALA A 300 -31.16 -3.70 1.04
N LEU A 301 -31.47 -4.99 1.15
CA LEU A 301 -32.84 -5.47 1.28
C LEU A 301 -33.33 -5.34 2.74
N ALA A 302 -34.62 -5.21 2.95
CA ALA A 302 -35.17 -5.12 4.31
C ALA A 302 -34.83 -6.33 5.19
N ILE A 303 -34.58 -7.49 4.61
CA ILE A 303 -34.17 -8.71 5.31
C ILE A 303 -32.72 -8.64 5.78
N ASP A 304 -31.82 -7.93 5.07
CA ASP A 304 -30.40 -7.77 5.46
C ASP A 304 -30.27 -7.14 6.86
N PHE A 305 -31.20 -6.28 7.27
CA PHE A 305 -31.20 -5.66 8.60
C PHE A 305 -31.77 -6.56 9.70
N LYS A 306 -32.42 -7.67 9.35
CA LYS A 306 -33.16 -8.51 10.29
C LYS A 306 -32.54 -9.89 10.48
N LYS A 307 -31.97 -10.46 9.43
CA LYS A 307 -31.47 -11.84 9.44
C LYS A 307 -30.17 -11.93 8.65
N GLU A 308 -29.15 -12.54 9.27
CA GLU A 308 -27.89 -12.83 8.61
C GLU A 308 -28.10 -13.78 7.42
N PRO A 309 -27.54 -13.49 6.22
CA PRO A 309 -27.65 -14.39 5.08
C PRO A 309 -26.80 -15.67 5.33
N PRO A 310 -27.30 -16.84 4.93
CA PRO A 310 -26.47 -18.04 4.88
C PRO A 310 -25.52 -17.95 3.68
N PHE A 311 -24.56 -18.90 3.60
CA PHE A 311 -23.84 -19.11 2.36
C PHE A 311 -24.75 -19.72 1.29
N PHE A 312 -24.76 -19.11 0.12
CA PHE A 312 -25.34 -19.65 -1.10
C PHE A 312 -24.23 -20.10 -2.03
N ASP A 313 -24.41 -21.23 -2.72
CA ASP A 313 -23.49 -21.73 -3.74
C ASP A 313 -23.77 -20.99 -5.06
N VAL A 314 -22.76 -20.26 -5.55
CA VAL A 314 -22.78 -19.63 -6.88
C VAL A 314 -22.25 -20.63 -7.92
N SER A 315 -21.17 -21.31 -7.57
CA SER A 315 -20.57 -22.41 -8.31
C SER A 315 -20.10 -23.50 -7.34
N PRO A 316 -19.58 -24.64 -7.79
CA PRO A 316 -18.99 -25.66 -6.93
C PRO A 316 -17.81 -25.16 -6.07
N THR A 317 -17.16 -24.08 -6.47
CA THR A 317 -15.99 -23.48 -5.81
C THR A 317 -16.28 -22.11 -5.23
N HIS A 318 -17.42 -21.48 -5.58
CA HIS A 318 -17.76 -20.11 -5.24
C HIS A 318 -19.01 -20.05 -4.36
N LYS A 319 -18.87 -19.41 -3.17
CA LYS A 319 -19.95 -19.23 -2.19
C LYS A 319 -19.97 -17.78 -1.73
N ALA A 320 -21.20 -17.23 -1.55
CA ALA A 320 -21.38 -15.89 -1.04
C ALA A 320 -22.52 -15.83 0.02
N LYS A 321 -22.30 -15.02 1.06
CA LYS A 321 -23.27 -14.73 2.13
C LYS A 321 -24.11 -13.50 1.73
N THR A 322 -25.09 -13.66 0.86
CA THR A 322 -25.95 -12.55 0.46
C THR A 322 -27.35 -13.02 0.11
N TRP A 323 -28.36 -12.29 0.58
CA TRP A 323 -29.76 -12.54 0.23
C TRP A 323 -30.07 -12.30 -1.25
N TYR A 324 -29.20 -11.66 -2.01
CA TYR A 324 -29.38 -11.50 -3.46
C TYR A 324 -29.41 -12.82 -4.23
N LEU A 325 -28.86 -13.88 -3.65
CA LEU A 325 -28.85 -15.21 -4.24
C LEU A 325 -30.08 -16.07 -3.81
N ASP A 326 -30.94 -15.58 -2.91
CA ASP A 326 -32.20 -16.23 -2.60
C ASP A 326 -33.15 -16.15 -3.81
N PRO A 327 -33.77 -17.26 -4.25
CA PRO A 327 -34.68 -17.27 -5.41
C PRO A 327 -35.83 -16.27 -5.32
N ARG A 328 -36.18 -15.82 -4.12
CA ARG A 328 -37.24 -14.83 -3.87
C ARG A 328 -36.78 -13.39 -3.93
N ALA A 329 -35.45 -13.18 -3.99
CA ALA A 329 -34.89 -11.84 -4.01
C ALA A 329 -35.18 -11.13 -5.36
N PRO A 330 -35.27 -9.78 -5.35
CA PRO A 330 -35.30 -9.04 -6.58
C PRO A 330 -34.02 -9.28 -7.37
N LYS A 331 -34.12 -9.28 -8.71
CA LYS A 331 -32.91 -9.38 -9.56
C LYS A 331 -32.04 -8.16 -9.35
N VAL A 332 -30.85 -8.37 -8.81
CA VAL A 332 -29.83 -7.35 -8.61
C VAL A 332 -28.78 -7.51 -9.72
N THR A 333 -28.36 -6.38 -10.29
CA THR A 333 -27.32 -6.36 -11.32
C THR A 333 -25.99 -6.01 -10.66
N GLN A 334 -24.95 -6.74 -10.98
CA GLN A 334 -23.58 -6.41 -10.57
C GLN A 334 -23.20 -4.99 -11.04
N PRO A 335 -22.39 -4.24 -10.25
CA PRO A 335 -21.91 -2.93 -10.63
C PRO A 335 -21.18 -2.95 -11.98
N GLU A 336 -21.29 -1.85 -12.73
CA GLU A 336 -20.64 -1.69 -14.02
C GLU A 336 -19.11 -1.85 -13.94
N SER A 337 -18.49 -1.48 -12.82
CA SER A 337 -17.07 -1.67 -12.56
C SER A 337 -16.64 -3.15 -12.61
N ILE A 338 -17.47 -4.06 -12.07
CA ILE A 338 -17.21 -5.51 -12.11
C ILE A 338 -17.36 -6.03 -13.54
N LYS A 339 -18.41 -5.61 -14.23
CA LYS A 339 -18.62 -5.99 -15.63
C LYS A 339 -17.48 -5.51 -16.53
N ARG A 340 -17.00 -4.29 -16.31
CA ARG A 340 -15.84 -3.74 -17.04
C ARG A 340 -14.57 -4.53 -16.74
N LEU A 341 -14.36 -4.98 -15.51
CA LEU A 341 -13.22 -5.83 -15.18
C LEU A 341 -13.26 -7.14 -15.95
N ALA A 342 -14.44 -7.79 -16.02
CA ALA A 342 -14.66 -9.00 -16.80
C ALA A 342 -14.54 -8.78 -18.32
N GLN A 343 -14.94 -7.62 -18.83
CA GLN A 343 -14.90 -7.26 -20.26
C GLN A 343 -13.50 -6.79 -20.71
N ARG A 344 -12.71 -6.20 -19.83
CA ARG A 344 -11.35 -5.70 -20.14
C ARG A 344 -10.36 -6.77 -20.56
N MET A 345 -10.67 -8.03 -20.38
CA MET A 345 -9.93 -9.13 -20.99
C MET A 345 -9.86 -9.07 -22.53
N ASN A 346 -10.69 -8.25 -23.20
CA ASN A 346 -10.84 -8.22 -24.65
C ASN A 346 -10.62 -6.85 -25.33
N GLU A 347 -10.32 -5.77 -24.60
CA GLU A 347 -10.21 -4.45 -25.22
C GLU A 347 -8.86 -3.78 -24.96
N ASP A 348 -8.10 -3.55 -26.04
CA ASP A 348 -7.00 -2.60 -26.09
C ASP A 348 -7.55 -1.15 -25.92
N PHE A 349 -6.97 -0.40 -24.98
CA PHE A 349 -7.40 0.97 -24.67
C PHE A 349 -7.08 1.94 -25.81
N GLY A 350 -7.93 2.00 -26.81
CA GLY A 350 -7.93 3.06 -27.82
C GLY A 350 -8.68 4.30 -27.34
N SER A 351 -8.08 5.17 -26.53
CA SER A 351 -8.57 6.52 -26.33
C SER A 351 -7.60 7.51 -26.95
N SER A 352 -8.12 8.38 -27.81
CA SER A 352 -7.35 9.49 -28.41
C SER A 352 -6.75 10.36 -27.30
N LEU A 353 -5.43 10.42 -27.26
CA LEU A 353 -4.68 11.35 -26.44
C LEU A 353 -5.02 12.79 -26.89
N LYS A 354 -5.76 13.53 -26.07
CA LYS A 354 -5.75 14.98 -26.15
C LYS A 354 -4.48 15.45 -25.43
N HIS A 355 -3.50 15.92 -26.18
CA HIS A 355 -2.26 16.44 -25.63
C HIS A 355 -2.54 17.78 -24.93
N PRO A 356 -2.43 17.87 -23.57
CA PRO A 356 -2.61 19.12 -22.84
C PRO A 356 -1.46 20.12 -23.04
N HIS A 357 -0.40 19.73 -23.77
CA HIS A 357 0.84 20.52 -23.87
C HIS A 357 0.77 21.76 -24.77
N GLU A 358 -0.36 22.07 -25.37
CA GLU A 358 -0.46 23.13 -26.39
C GLU A 358 -0.73 24.54 -25.83
N ASP A 359 -0.73 24.76 -24.52
CA ASP A 359 -0.80 26.13 -23.97
C ASP A 359 0.59 26.67 -23.64
N PRO A 360 1.18 27.52 -24.52
CA PRO A 360 2.50 28.09 -24.28
C PRO A 360 2.52 29.14 -23.14
N ASN A 361 1.36 29.50 -22.59
CA ASN A 361 1.23 30.52 -21.55
C ASN A 361 1.02 29.94 -20.14
N ARG A 362 1.32 28.65 -19.90
CA ARG A 362 1.19 28.05 -18.57
C ARG A 362 2.13 28.73 -17.56
N GLU A 363 1.54 29.22 -16.45
CA GLU A 363 2.31 29.81 -15.36
C GLU A 363 2.97 28.70 -14.51
N ALA A 364 4.30 28.68 -14.47
CA ALA A 364 5.04 27.81 -13.56
C ALA A 364 4.96 28.35 -12.12
N VAL A 365 4.36 27.56 -11.23
CA VAL A 365 4.29 27.89 -9.79
C VAL A 365 5.61 27.54 -9.10
N ILE A 366 6.18 26.37 -9.42
CA ILE A 366 7.49 25.92 -8.93
C ILE A 366 8.40 25.61 -10.11
N GLN A 367 9.65 26.11 -10.03
CA GLN A 367 10.72 25.74 -10.95
C GLN A 367 11.92 25.26 -10.15
N VAL A 368 12.43 24.10 -10.49
CA VAL A 368 13.62 23.50 -9.88
C VAL A 368 14.71 23.42 -10.95
N LYS A 369 15.87 24.05 -10.66
CA LYS A 369 16.99 24.15 -11.60
C LYS A 369 18.28 23.65 -10.95
N ASP A 370 18.88 22.62 -11.55
CA ASP A 370 20.15 22.01 -11.15
C ASP A 370 20.22 21.69 -9.63
N LEU A 371 19.08 21.28 -9.07
CA LEU A 371 18.95 21.06 -7.63
C LEU A 371 19.86 19.94 -7.15
N GLN A 372 20.68 20.26 -6.13
CA GLN A 372 21.48 19.30 -5.41
C GLN A 372 21.23 19.40 -3.91
N VAL A 373 21.02 18.23 -3.28
CA VAL A 373 20.90 18.14 -1.82
C VAL A 373 21.81 17.03 -1.31
N THR A 374 22.69 17.38 -0.37
CA THR A 374 23.70 16.50 0.20
C THR A 374 23.59 16.49 1.71
N PHE A 375 23.64 15.30 2.30
CA PHE A 375 23.66 15.09 3.74
C PHE A 375 25.05 14.65 4.22
N GLY A 376 25.36 14.93 5.49
CA GLY A 376 26.61 14.56 6.12
C GLY A 376 27.78 15.48 5.74
N THR A 377 28.94 15.23 6.36
CA THR A 377 30.17 16.03 6.18
C THR A 377 31.38 15.13 5.95
N GLY A 378 32.37 15.64 5.24
CA GLY A 378 33.64 14.96 4.97
C GLY A 378 33.46 13.63 4.20
N ARG A 379 34.07 12.54 4.71
CA ARG A 379 34.03 11.21 4.08
C ARG A 379 32.67 10.51 4.16
N LYS A 380 31.73 11.00 4.98
CA LYS A 380 30.36 10.48 5.11
C LYS A 380 29.33 11.28 4.31
N LYS A 381 29.79 12.01 3.31
CA LYS A 381 28.92 12.82 2.44
C LYS A 381 28.08 11.91 1.55
N PHE A 382 26.75 12.09 1.59
CA PHE A 382 25.77 11.37 0.76
C PHE A 382 24.97 12.36 -0.08
N VAL A 383 24.99 12.20 -1.39
CA VAL A 383 24.22 13.01 -2.33
C VAL A 383 22.86 12.37 -2.51
N ALA A 384 21.84 12.97 -1.95
CA ALA A 384 20.47 12.46 -1.99
C ALA A 384 19.70 12.92 -3.23
N VAL A 385 20.03 14.12 -3.74
CA VAL A 385 19.47 14.71 -4.97
C VAL A 385 20.62 15.27 -5.77
N ASP A 386 20.69 14.96 -7.06
CA ASP A 386 21.81 15.29 -7.92
C ASP A 386 21.32 15.80 -9.28
N ASN A 387 21.49 17.11 -9.51
CA ASN A 387 21.19 17.81 -10.76
C ASN A 387 19.75 17.57 -11.27
N VAL A 388 18.75 17.85 -10.42
CA VAL A 388 17.34 17.68 -10.75
C VAL A 388 16.75 18.96 -11.33
N ASN A 389 16.05 18.80 -12.46
CA ASN A 389 15.41 19.88 -13.21
C ASN A 389 13.97 19.53 -13.55
N PHE A 390 13.00 20.38 -13.17
CA PHE A 390 11.59 20.30 -13.59
C PHE A 390 10.82 21.57 -13.23
N GLU A 391 9.64 21.68 -13.83
CA GLU A 391 8.68 22.75 -13.55
C GLU A 391 7.32 22.17 -13.17
N ILE A 392 6.59 22.83 -12.28
CA ILE A 392 5.22 22.49 -11.90
C ILE A 392 4.32 23.67 -12.24
N TYR A 393 3.30 23.42 -13.04
CA TYR A 393 2.40 24.46 -13.53
C TYR A 393 1.17 24.61 -12.64
N ARG A 394 0.57 25.80 -12.68
CA ARG A 394 -0.63 26.12 -11.89
C ARG A 394 -1.77 25.14 -12.18
N GLY A 395 -2.38 24.60 -11.11
CA GLY A 395 -3.52 23.70 -11.19
C GLY A 395 -3.20 22.28 -11.65
N GLU A 396 -1.91 21.92 -11.87
CA GLU A 396 -1.56 20.53 -12.18
C GLU A 396 -1.27 19.68 -10.93
N THR A 397 -1.39 18.38 -11.08
CA THR A 397 -0.82 17.37 -10.19
C THR A 397 0.42 16.79 -10.86
N PHE A 398 1.59 17.24 -10.42
CA PHE A 398 2.88 16.72 -10.86
C PHE A 398 3.31 15.61 -9.88
N SER A 399 3.54 14.41 -10.37
CA SER A 399 3.93 13.29 -9.51
C SER A 399 5.41 12.95 -9.62
N LEU A 400 6.01 12.60 -8.48
CA LEU A 400 7.39 12.12 -8.38
C LEU A 400 7.40 10.69 -7.88
N VAL A 401 7.87 9.76 -8.72
CA VAL A 401 7.84 8.31 -8.45
C VAL A 401 9.23 7.69 -8.49
N GLY A 402 9.43 6.58 -7.80
CA GLY A 402 10.70 5.85 -7.75
C GLY A 402 10.80 5.04 -6.46
N GLU A 403 11.87 4.25 -6.33
CA GLU A 403 12.12 3.40 -5.15
C GLU A 403 12.29 4.21 -3.86
N SER A 404 12.14 3.54 -2.72
CA SER A 404 12.44 4.14 -1.41
C SER A 404 13.90 4.59 -1.35
N GLY A 405 14.14 5.79 -0.81
CA GLY A 405 15.47 6.37 -0.76
C GLY A 405 15.97 7.00 -2.06
N SER A 406 15.17 7.08 -3.13
CA SER A 406 15.57 7.72 -4.40
C SER A 406 15.65 9.25 -4.36
N GLY A 407 15.21 9.89 -3.26
CA GLY A 407 15.31 11.35 -3.08
C GLY A 407 13.98 12.11 -3.16
N LYS A 408 12.83 11.47 -3.39
CA LYS A 408 11.49 12.09 -3.54
C LYS A 408 11.12 13.04 -2.40
N THR A 409 11.07 12.51 -1.18
CA THR A 409 10.76 13.27 0.04
C THR A 409 11.77 14.39 0.27
N THR A 410 13.06 14.17 -0.08
CA THR A 410 14.12 15.19 0.03
C THR A 410 13.83 16.38 -0.88
N ILE A 411 13.38 16.15 -2.11
CA ILE A 411 12.98 17.22 -3.04
C ILE A 411 11.78 17.98 -2.50
N GLY A 412 10.72 17.28 -2.05
CA GLY A 412 9.54 17.92 -1.46
C GLY A 412 9.89 18.79 -0.25
N ARG A 413 10.74 18.30 0.66
CA ARG A 413 11.23 19.04 1.83
C ARG A 413 12.17 20.19 1.46
N ALA A 414 12.90 20.11 0.35
CA ALA A 414 13.71 21.23 -0.12
C ALA A 414 12.83 22.35 -0.70
N ILE A 415 11.76 22.03 -1.43
CA ILE A 415 10.81 23.00 -1.96
C ILE A 415 10.08 23.73 -0.82
N THR A 416 9.66 23.01 0.21
CA THR A 416 9.03 23.60 1.41
C THR A 416 10.02 24.19 2.42
N ARG A 417 11.32 24.25 2.06
CA ARG A 417 12.41 24.83 2.86
C ARG A 417 12.69 24.13 4.20
N ILE A 418 12.18 22.91 4.37
CA ILE A 418 12.49 22.07 5.55
C ILE A 418 13.94 21.57 5.46
N ASN A 419 14.39 21.15 4.27
CA ASN A 419 15.78 20.76 4.05
C ASN A 419 16.55 21.87 3.32
N PRO A 420 17.77 22.21 3.76
CA PRO A 420 18.63 23.12 2.99
C PRO A 420 19.11 22.48 1.69
N THR A 421 19.29 23.29 0.65
CA THR A 421 19.88 22.88 -0.62
C THR A 421 21.39 23.06 -0.61
N THR A 422 22.12 22.18 -1.31
CA THR A 422 23.58 22.28 -1.46
C THR A 422 23.96 23.14 -2.66
N ALA A 423 23.25 22.97 -3.78
CA ALA A 423 23.43 23.75 -5.01
C ALA A 423 22.10 23.82 -5.78
N GLY A 424 22.08 24.62 -6.83
CA GLY A 424 20.91 24.84 -7.68
C GLY A 424 19.94 25.88 -7.12
N GLU A 425 18.81 26.02 -7.82
CA GLU A 425 17.81 27.01 -7.51
C GLU A 425 16.40 26.41 -7.45
N ILE A 426 15.62 26.88 -6.49
CA ILE A 426 14.18 26.63 -6.39
C ILE A 426 13.49 27.98 -6.49
N LEU A 427 12.62 28.12 -7.48
CA LEU A 427 11.85 29.34 -7.69
C LEU A 427 10.38 29.08 -7.38
N TYR A 428 9.76 29.97 -6.63
CA TYR A 428 8.31 30.04 -6.41
C TYR A 428 7.78 31.30 -7.08
N LYS A 429 6.89 31.15 -8.08
CA LYS A 429 6.39 32.25 -8.90
C LYS A 429 7.55 33.11 -9.48
N GLY A 430 8.58 32.45 -10.00
CA GLY A 430 9.74 33.10 -10.59
C GLY A 430 10.74 33.73 -9.61
N ARG A 431 10.47 33.70 -8.30
CA ARG A 431 11.35 34.23 -7.26
C ARG A 431 12.09 33.11 -6.53
N LYS A 432 13.41 33.28 -6.40
CA LYS A 432 14.27 32.30 -5.71
C LYS A 432 13.88 32.22 -4.21
N ILE A 433 13.62 30.97 -3.75
CA ILE A 433 13.19 30.72 -2.39
C ILE A 433 14.18 29.91 -1.55
N ASN A 434 15.19 29.24 -2.14
CA ASN A 434 16.22 28.54 -1.39
C ASN A 434 17.37 29.48 -0.96
N GLY A 435 18.01 29.14 0.16
CA GLY A 435 19.04 29.99 0.81
C GLY A 435 18.45 31.10 1.67
N LYS A 436 19.15 32.24 1.77
CA LYS A 436 18.66 33.41 2.54
C LYS A 436 17.70 34.22 1.69
N ILE A 437 16.51 34.47 2.22
CA ILE A 437 15.45 35.28 1.59
C ILE A 437 14.93 36.33 2.58
N SER A 438 14.16 37.32 2.08
CA SER A 438 13.52 38.32 2.95
C SER A 438 12.44 37.70 3.82
N LYS A 439 12.10 38.34 4.95
CA LYS A 439 11.04 37.85 5.84
C LYS A 439 9.67 37.86 5.16
N GLU A 440 9.43 38.83 4.27
CA GLU A 440 8.18 38.96 3.53
C GLU A 440 8.01 37.78 2.58
N LEU A 441 9.07 37.43 1.80
CA LEU A 441 9.06 36.30 0.89
C LEU A 441 8.97 34.96 1.65
N ASP A 442 9.64 34.86 2.81
CA ASP A 442 9.56 33.67 3.66
C ASP A 442 8.13 33.43 4.15
N LEU A 443 7.45 34.47 4.64
CA LEU A 443 6.04 34.37 5.04
C LEU A 443 5.11 34.04 3.87
N GLU A 444 5.39 34.58 2.68
CA GLU A 444 4.63 34.24 1.48
C GLU A 444 4.78 32.76 1.11
N VAL A 445 6.00 32.24 1.17
CA VAL A 445 6.30 30.81 0.90
C VAL A 445 5.63 29.93 1.97
N ILE A 446 5.72 30.30 3.25
CA ILE A 446 5.07 29.56 4.34
C ILE A 446 3.55 29.49 4.15
N LYS A 447 2.91 30.58 3.71
CA LYS A 447 1.47 30.57 3.40
C LYS A 447 1.16 29.78 2.13
N GLY A 448 1.91 30.05 1.07
CA GLY A 448 1.62 29.56 -0.27
C GLY A 448 2.02 28.10 -0.53
N CYS A 449 3.02 27.60 0.21
CA CYS A 449 3.56 26.24 0.03
C CYS A 449 3.42 25.43 1.31
N GLN A 450 2.58 24.40 1.31
CA GLN A 450 2.34 23.55 2.49
C GLN A 450 2.71 22.10 2.19
N MET A 451 2.87 21.28 3.25
CA MET A 451 3.20 19.87 3.13
C MET A 451 2.22 18.98 3.90
N ILE A 452 1.73 17.93 3.24
CA ILE A 452 1.03 16.80 3.86
C ILE A 452 2.08 15.69 4.03
N PHE A 453 2.30 15.26 5.27
CA PHE A 453 3.35 14.31 5.62
C PHE A 453 2.90 12.86 5.45
N GLN A 454 3.85 11.97 5.23
CA GLN A 454 3.67 10.54 4.96
C GLN A 454 2.97 9.79 6.12
N ASP A 455 3.39 10.04 7.36
CA ASP A 455 2.84 9.40 8.55
C ASP A 455 2.02 10.38 9.37
N PRO A 456 0.68 10.23 9.38
CA PRO A 456 -0.17 11.09 10.18
C PRO A 456 0.05 10.92 11.69
N LEU A 457 0.49 9.74 12.18
CA LEU A 457 0.79 9.52 13.59
C LEU A 457 2.03 10.30 14.01
N ALA A 458 3.12 10.16 13.26
CA ALA A 458 4.37 10.87 13.58
C ALA A 458 4.26 12.40 13.37
N SER A 459 3.33 12.85 12.51
CA SER A 459 3.18 14.27 12.17
C SER A 459 2.21 15.05 13.05
N LEU A 460 1.34 14.38 13.81
CA LEU A 460 0.39 15.01 14.73
C LEU A 460 0.86 14.87 16.18
N ASN A 461 0.72 15.94 16.95
CA ASN A 461 1.03 15.90 18.38
C ASN A 461 -0.11 15.18 19.14
N GLU A 462 0.12 13.95 19.57
CA GLU A 462 -0.84 13.11 20.29
C GLU A 462 -1.35 13.72 21.63
N ARG A 463 -0.64 14.70 22.17
CA ARG A 463 -0.99 15.39 23.41
C ARG A 463 -1.77 16.69 23.20
N ALA A 464 -1.92 17.11 21.96
CA ALA A 464 -2.66 18.32 21.61
C ALA A 464 -4.05 17.97 21.03
N LYS A 465 -5.03 18.84 21.26
CA LYS A 465 -6.35 18.73 20.64
C LYS A 465 -6.27 19.05 19.15
N VAL A 466 -7.18 18.50 18.38
CA VAL A 466 -7.30 18.75 16.93
C VAL A 466 -7.40 20.23 16.62
N ASP A 467 -8.14 21.00 17.41
CA ASP A 467 -8.23 22.46 17.31
C ASP A 467 -6.86 23.12 17.25
N TYR A 468 -6.00 22.82 18.24
CA TYR A 468 -4.64 23.38 18.30
C TYR A 468 -3.79 22.91 17.10
N ILE A 469 -3.83 21.61 16.78
CA ILE A 469 -3.04 21.03 15.68
C ILE A 469 -3.36 21.69 14.34
N VAL A 470 -4.66 21.89 14.06
CA VAL A 470 -5.10 22.53 12.82
C VAL A 470 -4.76 24.00 12.81
N SER A 471 -4.94 24.71 13.93
CA SER A 471 -4.70 26.15 14.02
C SER A 471 -3.24 26.57 14.22
N GLU A 472 -2.31 25.63 14.47
CA GLU A 472 -0.90 25.92 14.81
C GLU A 472 -0.23 26.88 13.82
N GLY A 473 -0.44 26.68 12.51
CA GLY A 473 0.15 27.54 11.47
C GLY A 473 -0.37 29.00 11.55
N ILE A 474 -1.68 29.19 11.71
CA ILE A 474 -2.25 30.52 11.81
C ILE A 474 -1.96 31.18 13.16
N LEU A 475 -1.80 30.43 14.24
CA LEU A 475 -1.35 30.90 15.55
C LEU A 475 0.07 31.45 15.49
N ASN A 476 1.01 30.68 14.97
CA ASN A 476 2.43 31.03 14.90
C ASN A 476 2.72 32.26 14.02
N HIS A 477 1.88 32.50 13.02
CA HIS A 477 2.04 33.62 12.09
C HIS A 477 1.01 34.73 12.26
N HIS A 478 0.20 34.68 13.32
CA HIS A 478 -0.85 35.68 13.64
C HIS A 478 -1.80 35.95 12.46
N LEU A 479 -2.28 34.89 11.81
CA LEU A 479 -3.14 34.97 10.62
C LEU A 479 -4.63 34.86 10.93
N TYR A 480 -5.04 35.39 12.07
CA TYR A 480 -6.43 35.46 12.54
C TYR A 480 -6.68 36.83 13.19
N LYS A 481 -7.93 37.26 13.21
CA LYS A 481 -8.33 38.57 13.76
C LYS A 481 -8.55 38.51 15.27
N ASP A 482 -9.30 37.51 15.69
CA ASP A 482 -9.69 37.26 17.08
C ASP A 482 -9.93 35.76 17.28
N GLU A 483 -10.25 35.33 18.49
CA GLU A 483 -10.44 33.92 18.82
C GLU A 483 -11.60 33.27 18.03
N GLN A 484 -12.68 34.04 17.78
CA GLN A 484 -13.83 33.57 17.01
C GLN A 484 -13.42 33.31 15.54
N ASP A 485 -12.66 34.21 14.90
CA ASP A 485 -12.14 34.00 13.53
C ASP A 485 -11.22 32.79 13.46
N ARG A 486 -10.42 32.54 14.51
CA ARG A 486 -9.58 31.34 14.61
C ARG A 486 -10.43 30.06 14.65
N GLU A 487 -11.42 30.02 15.55
CA GLU A 487 -12.33 28.86 15.66
C GLU A 487 -13.11 28.60 14.38
N ASP A 488 -13.65 29.67 13.76
CA ASP A 488 -14.41 29.58 12.50
C ASP A 488 -13.51 28.97 11.37
N LYS A 489 -12.24 29.40 11.27
CA LYS A 489 -11.27 28.86 10.31
C LYS A 489 -10.99 27.38 10.57
N VAL A 490 -10.84 26.98 11.82
CA VAL A 490 -10.63 25.54 12.17
C VAL A 490 -11.85 24.71 11.80
N GLN A 491 -13.05 25.19 12.17
CA GLN A 491 -14.30 24.49 11.82
C GLN A 491 -14.48 24.38 10.32
N GLN A 492 -14.16 25.42 9.56
CA GLN A 492 -14.22 25.42 8.11
C GLN A 492 -13.23 24.43 7.51
N ALA A 493 -11.97 24.42 7.98
CA ALA A 493 -10.96 23.48 7.51
C ALA A 493 -11.35 22.02 7.79
N LEU A 494 -11.95 21.73 8.95
CA LEU A 494 -12.46 20.39 9.27
C LEU A 494 -13.62 19.98 8.36
N LYS A 495 -14.58 20.87 8.11
CA LYS A 495 -15.71 20.61 7.18
C LYS A 495 -15.23 20.31 5.77
N GLU A 496 -14.24 21.04 5.27
CA GLU A 496 -13.68 20.84 3.92
C GLU A 496 -13.03 19.47 3.72
N VAL A 497 -12.48 18.90 4.78
CA VAL A 497 -11.93 17.53 4.73
C VAL A 497 -12.95 16.45 5.12
N GLY A 498 -14.24 16.84 5.30
CA GLY A 498 -15.32 15.93 5.64
C GLY A 498 -15.29 15.42 7.08
N LEU A 499 -14.75 16.22 8.00
CA LEU A 499 -14.78 15.97 9.44
C LEU A 499 -15.81 16.86 10.13
N LEU A 500 -16.42 16.36 11.20
CA LEU A 500 -17.37 17.13 11.99
C LEU A 500 -16.64 18.21 12.81
N PRO A 501 -17.20 19.44 12.92
CA PRO A 501 -16.60 20.53 13.71
C PRO A 501 -16.37 20.16 15.18
N GLU A 502 -17.24 19.34 15.77
CA GLU A 502 -17.12 18.88 17.16
C GLU A 502 -15.85 18.07 17.42
N PHE A 503 -15.22 17.55 16.37
CA PHE A 503 -13.96 16.81 16.46
C PHE A 503 -12.77 17.70 16.86
N ALA A 504 -12.90 19.02 16.75
CA ALA A 504 -11.89 19.98 17.18
C ALA A 504 -11.46 19.80 18.65
N SER A 505 -12.37 19.37 19.53
CA SER A 505 -12.12 19.18 20.97
C SER A 505 -11.42 17.86 21.32
N ARG A 506 -11.29 16.91 20.39
CA ARG A 506 -10.75 15.58 20.60
C ARG A 506 -9.23 15.51 20.37
N PHE A 507 -8.62 14.38 20.77
CA PHE A 507 -7.20 14.10 20.56
C PHE A 507 -6.98 13.13 19.38
N PRO A 508 -5.80 13.17 18.72
CA PRO A 508 -5.51 12.32 17.56
C PRO A 508 -5.72 10.81 17.80
N HIS A 509 -5.40 10.31 18.98
CA HIS A 509 -5.55 8.88 19.31
C HIS A 509 -7.01 8.38 19.33
N GLU A 510 -8.00 9.29 19.34
CA GLU A 510 -9.43 8.96 19.28
C GLU A 510 -9.93 8.75 17.82
N PHE A 511 -9.06 8.91 16.82
CA PHE A 511 -9.43 8.88 15.41
C PHE A 511 -8.81 7.69 14.66
N SER A 512 -9.51 7.24 13.62
CA SER A 512 -8.96 6.27 12.67
C SER A 512 -7.81 6.85 11.85
N GLY A 513 -6.99 5.99 11.22
CA GLY A 513 -5.89 6.43 10.36
C GLY A 513 -6.31 7.40 9.26
N GLY A 514 -7.43 7.13 8.60
CA GLY A 514 -7.97 8.01 7.55
C GLY A 514 -8.49 9.36 8.10
N GLN A 515 -9.07 9.38 9.29
CA GLN A 515 -9.48 10.62 9.94
C GLN A 515 -8.26 11.45 10.37
N ARG A 516 -7.21 10.81 10.90
CA ARG A 516 -5.93 11.48 11.22
C ARG A 516 -5.28 12.08 9.97
N GLN A 517 -5.32 11.37 8.84
CA GLN A 517 -4.82 11.91 7.57
C GLN A 517 -5.60 13.15 7.15
N ARG A 518 -6.93 13.15 7.30
CA ARG A 518 -7.77 14.32 7.01
C ARG A 518 -7.47 15.50 7.96
N ILE A 519 -7.14 15.24 9.21
CA ILE A 519 -6.67 16.28 10.14
C ILE A 519 -5.35 16.88 9.64
N GLY A 520 -4.41 16.06 9.16
CA GLY A 520 -3.16 16.53 8.54
C GLY A 520 -3.39 17.37 7.29
N ILE A 521 -4.37 17.00 6.47
CA ILE A 521 -4.80 17.79 5.30
C ILE A 521 -5.42 19.13 5.76
N ALA A 522 -6.32 19.12 6.76
CA ALA A 522 -6.93 20.35 7.30
C ALA A 522 -5.88 21.32 7.83
N ARG A 523 -4.85 20.83 8.53
CA ARG A 523 -3.70 21.62 9.00
C ARG A 523 -2.97 22.33 7.86
N ALA A 524 -2.80 21.68 6.72
CA ALA A 524 -2.20 22.31 5.54
C ALA A 524 -3.15 23.34 4.91
N LEU A 525 -4.45 23.04 4.80
CA LEU A 525 -5.44 23.86 4.12
C LEU A 525 -5.79 25.17 4.85
N ILE A 526 -5.67 25.20 6.17
CA ILE A 526 -6.01 26.41 6.96
C ILE A 526 -5.12 27.60 6.61
N MET A 527 -3.91 27.34 6.11
CA MET A 527 -2.96 28.34 5.63
C MET A 527 -3.35 28.94 4.27
N GLN A 528 -4.38 28.38 3.60
CA GLN A 528 -4.84 28.77 2.26
C GLN A 528 -3.74 28.69 1.21
N PRO A 529 -3.04 27.54 1.07
CA PRO A 529 -1.94 27.40 0.12
C PRO A 529 -2.42 27.40 -1.33
N GLU A 530 -1.51 27.74 -2.25
CA GLU A 530 -1.68 27.53 -3.69
C GLU A 530 -0.98 26.25 -4.15
N PHE A 531 0.06 25.82 -3.41
CA PHE A 531 0.88 24.66 -3.72
C PHE A 531 1.01 23.75 -2.49
N ILE A 532 0.81 22.45 -2.72
CA ILE A 532 0.91 21.45 -1.66
C ILE A 532 1.86 20.32 -2.12
N VAL A 533 2.86 20.03 -1.29
CA VAL A 533 3.63 18.79 -1.37
C VAL A 533 2.88 17.71 -0.61
N ALA A 534 2.35 16.72 -1.30
CA ALA A 534 1.69 15.56 -0.72
C ALA A 534 2.66 14.38 -0.71
N ASP A 535 3.34 14.16 0.44
CA ASP A 535 4.36 13.12 0.60
C ASP A 535 3.71 11.82 1.07
N GLU A 536 3.51 10.89 0.15
CA GLU A 536 2.87 9.58 0.36
C GLU A 536 1.56 9.66 1.19
N PRO A 537 0.60 10.52 0.82
CA PRO A 537 -0.54 10.85 1.69
C PRO A 537 -1.53 9.71 1.92
N ILE A 538 -1.34 8.57 1.27
CA ILE A 538 -2.27 7.42 1.28
C ILE A 538 -1.59 6.08 1.55
N SER A 539 -0.27 6.05 1.77
CA SER A 539 0.52 4.80 1.87
C SER A 539 0.09 3.88 3.03
N ALA A 540 -0.34 4.46 4.14
CA ALA A 540 -0.77 3.73 5.35
C ALA A 540 -2.28 3.50 5.44
N LEU A 541 -3.04 3.71 4.33
CA LEU A 541 -4.50 3.67 4.34
C LEU A 541 -5.04 2.44 3.60
N ASP A 542 -6.12 1.88 4.12
CA ASP A 542 -6.89 0.83 3.45
C ASP A 542 -7.49 1.31 2.13
N VAL A 543 -7.77 0.39 1.21
CA VAL A 543 -8.27 0.67 -0.15
C VAL A 543 -9.49 1.59 -0.14
N SER A 544 -10.47 1.37 0.75
CA SER A 544 -11.69 2.18 0.84
C SER A 544 -11.42 3.62 1.29
N ILE A 545 -10.54 3.80 2.28
CA ILE A 545 -10.14 5.10 2.81
C ILE A 545 -9.22 5.83 1.82
N ARG A 546 -8.34 5.08 1.13
CA ARG A 546 -7.46 5.59 0.07
C ARG A 546 -8.27 6.26 -1.04
N ALA A 547 -9.32 5.61 -1.54
CA ALA A 547 -10.22 6.19 -2.55
C ALA A 547 -10.89 7.49 -2.06
N GLN A 548 -11.34 7.54 -0.79
CA GLN A 548 -11.93 8.74 -0.20
C GLN A 548 -10.95 9.91 -0.13
N VAL A 549 -9.68 9.65 0.27
CA VAL A 549 -8.65 10.70 0.35
C VAL A 549 -8.24 11.18 -1.04
N LEU A 550 -8.13 10.29 -2.03
CA LEU A 550 -7.86 10.67 -3.43
C LEU A 550 -8.96 11.56 -4.00
N ASN A 551 -10.23 11.19 -3.78
CA ASN A 551 -11.36 12.02 -4.20
C ASN A 551 -11.33 13.39 -3.50
N LEU A 552 -11.03 13.44 -2.20
CA LEU A 552 -10.88 14.69 -1.45
C LEU A 552 -9.80 15.59 -2.05
N LEU A 553 -8.60 15.05 -2.36
CA LEU A 553 -7.52 15.83 -2.96
C LEU A 553 -7.90 16.37 -4.35
N ASN A 554 -8.60 15.55 -5.17
CA ASN A 554 -9.12 15.98 -6.47
C ASN A 554 -10.21 17.05 -6.34
N ASP A 555 -11.13 16.92 -5.39
CA ASP A 555 -12.18 17.91 -5.13
C ASP A 555 -11.56 19.25 -4.66
N LEU A 556 -10.57 19.21 -3.77
CA LEU A 556 -9.83 20.38 -3.31
C LEU A 556 -9.04 21.03 -4.46
N LYS A 557 -8.41 20.25 -5.36
CA LYS A 557 -7.76 20.76 -6.57
C LYS A 557 -8.74 21.58 -7.40
N LYS A 558 -9.92 21.02 -7.69
CA LYS A 558 -10.96 21.68 -8.50
C LYS A 558 -11.57 22.91 -7.82
N SER A 559 -11.90 22.81 -6.53
CA SER A 559 -12.62 23.88 -5.79
C SER A 559 -11.74 25.05 -5.38
N ARG A 560 -10.45 24.82 -5.06
CA ARG A 560 -9.51 25.83 -4.61
C ARG A 560 -8.43 26.20 -5.63
N GLY A 561 -8.36 25.52 -6.78
CA GLY A 561 -7.30 25.72 -7.79
C GLY A 561 -5.93 25.29 -7.30
N LEU A 562 -5.85 24.27 -6.43
CA LEU A 562 -4.59 23.81 -5.84
C LEU A 562 -3.67 23.18 -6.89
N THR A 563 -2.37 23.39 -6.71
CA THR A 563 -1.30 22.73 -7.45
C THR A 563 -0.61 21.72 -6.53
N TYR A 564 -0.35 20.50 -7.01
CA TYR A 564 0.24 19.44 -6.19
C TYR A 564 1.60 19.00 -6.72
N LEU A 565 2.56 18.81 -5.81
CA LEU A 565 3.63 17.82 -5.98
C LEU A 565 3.22 16.57 -5.21
N PHE A 566 2.83 15.52 -5.94
CA PHE A 566 2.36 14.27 -5.37
C PHE A 566 3.48 13.24 -5.37
N ILE A 567 3.97 12.85 -4.19
CA ILE A 567 5.02 11.84 -4.03
C ILE A 567 4.34 10.53 -3.67
N ALA A 568 4.60 9.48 -4.44
CA ALA A 568 4.09 8.15 -4.16
C ALA A 568 5.02 7.06 -4.71
N HIS A 569 4.86 5.86 -4.17
CA HIS A 569 5.47 4.65 -4.69
C HIS A 569 4.45 3.76 -5.43
N ASP A 570 3.14 3.97 -5.22
CA ASP A 570 2.06 3.25 -5.91
C ASP A 570 1.73 3.93 -7.24
N LEU A 571 2.25 3.37 -8.32
CA LEU A 571 2.07 3.89 -9.68
C LEU A 571 0.62 3.81 -10.17
N SER A 572 -0.20 2.92 -9.62
CA SER A 572 -1.62 2.82 -9.97
C SER A 572 -2.38 4.06 -9.54
N VAL A 573 -2.10 4.52 -8.31
CA VAL A 573 -2.63 5.78 -7.78
C VAL A 573 -2.11 6.97 -8.56
N VAL A 574 -0.82 6.96 -8.86
CA VAL A 574 -0.18 8.04 -9.62
C VAL A 574 -0.81 8.18 -11.00
N ARG A 575 -1.08 7.09 -11.71
CA ARG A 575 -1.79 7.13 -13.00
C ARG A 575 -3.15 7.80 -12.91
N PHE A 576 -3.90 7.53 -11.83
CA PHE A 576 -5.25 8.09 -11.64
C PHE A 576 -5.23 9.59 -11.35
N ILE A 577 -4.29 10.08 -10.48
CA ILE A 577 -4.33 11.46 -9.97
C ILE A 577 -3.47 12.45 -10.78
N SER A 578 -2.45 11.97 -11.50
CA SER A 578 -1.40 12.82 -12.06
C SER A 578 -1.73 13.35 -13.45
N ASP A 579 -1.27 14.56 -13.72
CA ASP A 579 -1.21 15.12 -15.07
C ASP A 579 0.14 14.77 -15.72
N ARG A 580 1.26 14.98 -15.02
CA ARG A 580 2.62 14.59 -15.44
C ARG A 580 3.33 13.80 -14.35
N ILE A 581 4.25 12.94 -14.76
CA ILE A 581 5.02 12.07 -13.87
C ILE A 581 6.51 12.21 -14.18
N ALA A 582 7.31 12.43 -13.14
CA ALA A 582 8.76 12.33 -13.18
C ALA A 582 9.21 11.07 -12.41
N VAL A 583 10.01 10.25 -13.06
CA VAL A 583 10.61 9.05 -12.50
C VAL A 583 12.00 9.38 -11.99
N ILE A 584 12.23 9.16 -10.70
CA ILE A 584 13.53 9.44 -10.06
C ILE A 584 14.23 8.14 -9.64
N HIS A 585 15.51 8.03 -9.98
CA HIS A 585 16.39 6.93 -9.59
C HIS A 585 17.70 7.48 -9.02
N LYS A 586 18.05 7.05 -7.81
CA LYS A 586 19.31 7.45 -7.11
C LYS A 586 19.59 8.96 -7.17
N GLY A 587 18.58 9.77 -6.88
CA GLY A 587 18.68 11.22 -6.79
C GLY A 587 18.58 11.96 -8.12
N ARG A 588 18.39 11.30 -9.27
CA ARG A 588 18.26 11.93 -10.61
C ARG A 588 16.92 11.58 -11.26
N ILE A 589 16.32 12.54 -11.95
CA ILE A 589 15.17 12.25 -12.81
C ILE A 589 15.70 11.56 -14.07
N VAL A 590 15.13 10.36 -14.34
CA VAL A 590 15.53 9.54 -15.50
C VAL A 590 14.52 9.60 -16.64
N GLU A 591 13.25 9.90 -16.32
CA GLU A 591 12.20 10.09 -17.32
C GLU A 591 11.11 11.02 -16.78
N LEU A 592 10.53 11.85 -17.63
CA LEU A 592 9.41 12.75 -17.32
C LEU A 592 8.50 12.82 -18.52
N SER A 593 7.21 12.59 -18.31
CA SER A 593 6.23 12.69 -19.38
C SER A 593 4.83 12.98 -18.82
N GLU A 594 3.87 13.20 -19.69
CA GLU A 594 2.46 13.11 -19.37
C GLU A 594 2.13 11.71 -18.84
N ALA A 595 1.18 11.61 -17.88
CA ALA A 595 0.91 10.37 -17.18
C ALA A 595 0.55 9.21 -18.14
N GLU A 596 -0.41 9.40 -19.05
CA GLU A 596 -0.83 8.33 -19.96
C GLU A 596 0.27 7.97 -20.98
N GLU A 597 1.06 8.96 -21.44
CA GLU A 597 2.19 8.73 -22.33
C GLU A 597 3.26 7.87 -21.66
N LEU A 598 3.60 8.16 -20.39
CA LEU A 598 4.57 7.37 -19.63
C LEU A 598 4.16 5.91 -19.48
N PHE A 599 2.86 5.65 -19.25
CA PHE A 599 2.36 4.29 -19.07
C PHE A 599 2.28 3.51 -20.40
N ARG A 600 2.03 4.18 -21.52
CA ARG A 600 1.97 3.56 -22.84
C ARG A 600 3.35 3.37 -23.48
N HIS A 601 4.20 4.37 -23.35
CA HIS A 601 5.50 4.44 -24.02
C HIS A 601 6.65 4.75 -23.05
N PRO A 602 6.86 3.90 -22.01
CA PRO A 602 8.01 4.06 -21.14
C PRO A 602 9.28 3.82 -21.94
N LEU A 603 10.27 4.72 -21.84
CA LEU A 603 11.50 4.66 -22.61
C LEU A 603 12.67 4.17 -21.78
N HIS A 604 12.91 4.79 -20.62
CA HIS A 604 14.04 4.44 -19.77
C HIS A 604 13.88 3.02 -19.19
N PRO A 605 14.93 2.18 -19.21
CA PRO A 605 14.85 0.79 -18.69
C PRO A 605 14.39 0.70 -17.23
N TYR A 606 14.76 1.67 -16.39
CA TYR A 606 14.28 1.74 -15.01
C TYR A 606 12.76 1.99 -14.93
N THR A 607 12.22 2.87 -15.76
CA THR A 607 10.78 3.11 -15.84
C THR A 607 10.03 1.85 -16.28
N LYS A 608 10.57 1.13 -17.29
CA LYS A 608 10.02 -0.17 -17.72
C LYS A 608 10.01 -1.19 -16.60
N SER A 609 11.10 -1.24 -15.81
CA SER A 609 11.19 -2.09 -14.63
C SER A 609 10.13 -1.73 -13.58
N LEU A 610 10.01 -0.45 -13.23
CA LEU A 610 9.00 0.02 -12.27
C LEU A 610 7.58 -0.31 -12.72
N LEU A 611 7.23 -0.03 -13.98
CA LEU A 611 5.89 -0.31 -14.52
C LEU A 611 5.60 -1.80 -14.61
N SER A 612 6.62 -2.64 -14.92
CA SER A 612 6.45 -4.09 -14.91
C SER A 612 6.16 -4.65 -13.52
N ALA A 613 6.57 -3.96 -12.47
CA ALA A 613 6.37 -4.38 -11.08
C ALA A 613 5.00 -3.97 -10.51
N VAL A 614 4.27 -3.05 -11.16
CA VAL A 614 2.94 -2.59 -10.69
C VAL A 614 1.94 -3.75 -10.75
N PRO A 615 1.31 -4.14 -9.65
CA PRO A 615 0.32 -5.20 -9.67
C PRO A 615 -0.94 -4.79 -10.44
N ASN A 616 -1.44 -5.68 -11.31
CA ASN A 616 -2.70 -5.49 -12.02
C ASN A 616 -3.80 -6.29 -11.31
N PRO A 617 -4.97 -5.70 -10.99
CA PRO A 617 -6.07 -6.43 -10.36
C PRO A 617 -6.83 -7.35 -11.33
N ASP A 618 -6.15 -7.94 -12.28
CA ASP A 618 -6.64 -8.91 -13.26
C ASP A 618 -5.80 -10.18 -13.18
N PRO A 619 -6.34 -11.30 -12.62
CA PRO A 619 -5.60 -12.54 -12.46
C PRO A 619 -5.06 -13.14 -13.76
N ALA A 620 -5.79 -13.00 -14.89
CA ALA A 620 -5.37 -13.55 -16.18
C ALA A 620 -4.14 -12.81 -16.74
N ILE A 621 -4.08 -11.50 -16.54
CA ILE A 621 -2.93 -10.67 -16.95
C ILE A 621 -1.77 -10.87 -15.98
N GLU A 622 -2.03 -10.78 -14.69
CA GLU A 622 -0.98 -10.70 -13.68
C GLU A 622 -0.18 -11.98 -13.51
N ARG A 623 -0.83 -13.16 -13.63
CA ARG A 623 -0.14 -14.46 -13.56
C ARG A 623 0.83 -14.71 -14.71
N ASN A 624 0.59 -14.09 -15.86
CA ASN A 624 1.42 -14.23 -17.06
C ASN A 624 2.46 -13.12 -17.21
N LYS A 625 2.44 -12.13 -16.35
CA LYS A 625 3.30 -10.95 -16.39
C LYS A 625 4.75 -11.30 -16.07
N LYS A 626 5.67 -10.86 -16.94
CA LYS A 626 7.11 -11.01 -16.72
C LYS A 626 7.66 -9.76 -16.04
N LEU A 627 8.33 -9.94 -14.92
CA LEU A 627 9.07 -8.86 -14.27
C LEU A 627 10.31 -8.49 -15.08
N VAL A 628 10.45 -7.21 -15.35
CA VAL A 628 11.67 -6.64 -15.92
C VAL A 628 12.53 -6.15 -14.76
N VAL A 629 13.70 -6.73 -14.59
CA VAL A 629 14.65 -6.31 -13.57
C VAL A 629 15.61 -5.31 -14.19
N TYR A 630 15.69 -4.11 -13.61
CA TYR A 630 16.63 -3.10 -14.06
C TYR A 630 18.03 -3.39 -13.52
N ASP A 631 19.01 -3.47 -14.43
CA ASP A 631 20.43 -3.57 -14.11
C ASP A 631 21.14 -2.30 -14.58
N PRO A 632 21.66 -1.46 -13.66
CA PRO A 632 22.38 -0.25 -14.03
C PRO A 632 23.64 -0.49 -14.89
N SER A 633 24.18 -1.71 -14.93
CA SER A 633 25.38 -2.06 -15.71
C SER A 633 25.16 -2.05 -17.24
N ILE A 634 23.87 -2.01 -17.66
CA ILE A 634 23.54 -1.85 -19.10
C ILE A 634 23.96 -0.51 -19.68
N HIS A 635 24.13 0.51 -18.81
CA HIS A 635 24.52 1.86 -19.19
C HIS A 635 26.04 2.01 -19.19
N ASP A 636 26.61 2.32 -20.34
CA ASP A 636 28.03 2.70 -20.45
C ASP A 636 28.18 4.21 -20.68
N TYR A 637 28.40 4.92 -19.57
CA TYR A 637 28.61 6.36 -19.56
C TYR A 637 30.10 6.75 -19.44
N SER A 638 31.01 5.82 -19.72
CA SER A 638 32.46 6.06 -19.60
C SER A 638 32.98 7.00 -20.70
N THR A 639 32.49 6.83 -21.91
CA THR A 639 32.93 7.59 -23.08
C THR A 639 31.89 8.59 -23.56
N ASP A 640 30.61 8.20 -23.57
CA ASP A 640 29.47 9.01 -23.98
C ASP A 640 28.61 9.35 -22.77
N LYS A 641 28.64 10.61 -22.33
CA LYS A 641 27.96 11.07 -21.14
C LYS A 641 26.47 11.24 -21.38
N PRO A 642 25.62 10.80 -20.43
CA PRO A 642 24.19 10.94 -20.57
C PRO A 642 23.73 12.39 -20.50
N GLN A 643 22.69 12.69 -21.24
CA GLN A 643 22.06 14.01 -21.36
C GLN A 643 20.57 13.88 -21.01
N TRP A 644 19.97 14.98 -20.57
CA TRP A 644 18.54 15.13 -20.38
C TRP A 644 17.92 15.73 -21.64
N VAL A 645 17.16 14.95 -22.39
CA VAL A 645 16.71 15.33 -23.74
C VAL A 645 15.20 15.13 -23.88
N GLU A 646 14.53 16.08 -24.50
CA GLU A 646 13.15 15.96 -24.95
C GLU A 646 13.12 15.16 -26.25
N ILE A 647 12.53 13.95 -26.20
CA ILE A 647 12.45 13.04 -27.37
C ILE A 647 11.27 13.39 -28.26
N ILE A 648 10.11 13.62 -27.65
CA ILE A 648 8.89 14.18 -28.27
C ILE A 648 8.34 15.26 -27.33
N PRO A 649 7.50 16.17 -27.80
CA PRO A 649 6.98 17.26 -26.99
C PRO A 649 6.44 16.78 -25.65
N GLY A 650 7.01 17.28 -24.54
CA GLY A 650 6.64 16.93 -23.16
C GLY A 650 7.18 15.59 -22.64
N HIS A 651 7.89 14.81 -23.44
CA HIS A 651 8.50 13.55 -22.99
C HIS A 651 10.03 13.65 -22.97
N PHE A 652 10.57 13.71 -21.77
CA PHE A 652 12.00 13.85 -21.51
C PHE A 652 12.58 12.54 -20.97
N VAL A 653 13.77 12.19 -21.41
CA VAL A 653 14.47 11.00 -20.96
C VAL A 653 15.97 11.28 -20.79
N TYR A 654 16.58 10.58 -19.81
CA TYR A 654 17.99 10.64 -19.53
C TYR A 654 18.71 9.47 -20.19
N GLY A 655 19.72 9.73 -21.00
CA GLY A 655 20.49 8.70 -21.69
C GLY A 655 21.65 9.29 -22.49
N ASN A 656 22.58 8.43 -22.91
CA ASN A 656 23.62 8.81 -23.86
C ASN A 656 23.07 8.82 -25.31
N GLU A 657 23.84 9.31 -26.27
CA GLU A 657 23.35 9.48 -27.65
C GLU A 657 22.86 8.18 -28.28
N LYS A 658 23.56 7.08 -28.06
CA LYS A 658 23.18 5.75 -28.54
C LYS A 658 21.85 5.28 -27.96
N GLU A 659 21.62 5.51 -26.67
CA GLU A 659 20.37 5.14 -25.98
C GLU A 659 19.21 6.01 -26.47
N LEU A 660 19.46 7.32 -26.64
CA LEU A 660 18.47 8.28 -27.13
C LEU A 660 17.99 7.93 -28.55
N ASP A 661 18.89 7.49 -29.43
CA ASP A 661 18.54 7.02 -30.76
C ASP A 661 17.69 5.75 -30.70
N GLY A 662 18.03 4.82 -29.81
CA GLY A 662 17.21 3.63 -29.55
C GLY A 662 15.80 3.97 -29.05
N TYR A 663 15.65 4.97 -28.18
CA TYR A 663 14.34 5.44 -27.69
C TYR A 663 13.50 6.10 -28.81
N ARG A 664 14.13 6.88 -29.70
CA ARG A 664 13.47 7.45 -30.89
C ARG A 664 12.94 6.36 -31.83
N GLU A 665 13.76 5.33 -32.09
CA GLU A 665 13.34 4.20 -32.91
C GLU A 665 12.20 3.40 -32.28
N GLU A 666 12.22 3.21 -30.95
CA GLU A 666 11.15 2.51 -30.25
C GLU A 666 9.81 3.23 -30.36
N LEU A 667 9.79 4.55 -30.22
CA LEU A 667 8.60 5.37 -30.41
C LEU A 667 8.09 5.31 -31.85
N ALA A 668 9.00 5.43 -32.83
CA ALA A 668 8.64 5.38 -34.25
C ALA A 668 8.02 4.03 -34.68
N LYS A 669 8.36 2.92 -34.00
CA LYS A 669 7.76 1.59 -34.25
C LYS A 669 6.38 1.41 -33.63
N LYS A 670 6.03 2.21 -32.62
CA LYS A 670 4.77 2.14 -31.88
C LYS A 670 3.74 3.20 -32.30
N ALA A 671 4.20 4.26 -33.00
CA ALA A 671 3.36 5.28 -33.65
C ALA A 671 2.78 4.72 -34.98
#